data_a8dc116d4b9f8c07f9a107c3cbcbe21b
#
_entry.id   a8dc116d4b9f8c07f9a107c3cbcbe21b
#
_cell.length_a   1.000
_cell.length_b   1.000
_cell.length_c   1.000
_cell.angle_alpha   90.00
_cell.angle_beta   90.00
_cell.angle_gamma   90.00
#
_symmetry.space_group_name_H-M   'P 1'
#
loop_
_entity.id
_entity.type
_entity.pdbx_description
1 polymer ?
#
loop_
_entity_poly.entity_id
_entity_poly.type
_entity_poly.pdbx_seq_one_letter_code
_entity_poly.pdbx_strand_id
1 'polypeptide(L)'
;MKMKETLQIGKTEFPMRGNLPTKEIDYQQEWEEANLYAQRQLKNEGKPSFVLHDGPPYANGDVHMGHALNKISKDFIVRSKSMSGFRAPFVPGWDTHGLPIEQALANAEGVDRKKMSVAEFRKLCAEYAWRQIDNQRTVFKRLGVTGTWDNPYVTLKPEFEAEQIRVFGKMAENGYIYKGLKPIYWSPSSESSLAEAEIEYKDVESASIYVAFKVKDGKGLLGEDTSFVIWTTTPWTLPANLGIFVHPDYVYAQVKTSAGIFVVAKDLVESLTATLSWENVEILQEFPGSALEYMTAWHPFYERESLVMNGDYVTLDAGTGLVHTAPGHGEDDFYYSRKYNLAVLSPVDSQGCYTDEAPGFEGMFYADANKVITDLLTEKGALLNLSYFVHSYPHDWRTKKPVIFRATPQWFASIDAFRQEILDVIENDVKWYHPSGQVRIYNMVRDRGDWVISRQRVWGVPLPVFYAENGEPIITSETTEHVAQIFEKHGSDVWFEWDAKDLLPEGFTHPDSPNGIFTKELDIMDVWFDSGSSHAGVLGTREELSFPADMYLEGSDQYRGWFNSSLTTSVAVHKKAPYKSVLSQGFVMDGEGKKMSKSLGNVISPAKEMKTKGADIIRLWVSSVDYESDVRISDEILNQVSEVYRKIRNTMRFMLANTTDFDPKAHAVAFEDLRTVDQYMLVRFNQLVDSIRKAYDNYQFSTVYQGVINFCTVDLSQFYLDFAKDVVYIDQENGFERRAMQTVLYDILVKLTKLLSPILVHTTEEVWKYLKEEEAYVQLAEFPEVTHYEGEEAILARWAEFFKVRNTALKALEEARNEKLIGKNFEAKVTLYPTQEVADLLDSLQTDVAQLFIVSQLEVAPVGTAAPENAVQGEGVSVVVEHAQGETCQRCRAVKVEVGTLEDAPTLCGRCATIVREFYPEALNGEEE
;
A
#
# COMPACT_ATOMS: atom_id res chain seq x y z
N MET A 1 -38.17 39.73 29.59
CA MET A 1 -37.49 38.69 28.76
C MET A 1 -37.79 38.98 27.31
N LYS A 2 -36.74 38.96 26.42
CA LYS A 2 -37.00 39.20 24.99
C LYS A 2 -37.54 37.90 24.35
N MET A 3 -38.40 38.02 23.34
CA MET A 3 -39.00 36.85 22.65
C MET A 3 -37.97 35.83 22.15
N LYS A 4 -36.85 36.31 21.64
CA LYS A 4 -35.73 35.46 21.19
C LYS A 4 -35.09 34.61 22.31
N GLU A 5 -35.18 35.06 23.57
CA GLU A 5 -34.64 34.33 24.73
C GLU A 5 -35.51 33.14 25.18
N THR A 6 -36.75 33.05 24.65
CA THR A 6 -37.64 31.90 24.87
C THR A 6 -37.35 30.71 23.96
N LEU A 7 -36.44 30.88 22.99
CA LEU A 7 -36.07 29.83 22.09
C LEU A 7 -35.02 28.88 22.73
N GLN A 8 -35.21 27.59 22.57
CA GLN A 8 -34.27 26.53 23.02
C GLN A 8 -33.10 26.37 22.05
N ILE A 9 -32.44 27.51 21.69
CA ILE A 9 -31.28 27.43 20.77
C ILE A 9 -30.13 26.74 21.47
N GLY A 10 -29.74 25.58 20.95
CA GLY A 10 -28.65 24.76 21.49
C GLY A 10 -27.32 25.52 21.54
N LYS A 11 -26.62 25.37 22.66
CA LYS A 11 -25.28 25.92 22.87
C LYS A 11 -24.33 24.77 23.20
N THR A 12 -23.09 24.84 22.67
CA THR A 12 -22.07 23.90 23.01
C THR A 12 -20.72 24.59 23.13
N GLU A 13 -19.91 24.14 24.05
CA GLU A 13 -18.49 24.52 24.21
C GLU A 13 -17.61 23.88 23.13
N PHE A 14 -18.11 22.89 22.38
CA PHE A 14 -17.39 22.26 21.28
C PHE A 14 -17.05 23.31 20.21
N PRO A 15 -15.76 23.54 19.92
CA PRO A 15 -15.34 24.65 19.08
C PRO A 15 -15.75 24.45 17.61
N MET A 16 -16.13 25.56 16.96
CA MET A 16 -16.49 25.54 15.54
C MET A 16 -15.30 25.08 14.66
N ARG A 17 -14.08 25.54 14.97
CA ARG A 17 -12.86 25.21 14.25
C ARG A 17 -12.12 24.09 14.97
N GLY A 18 -11.68 23.08 14.21
CA GLY A 18 -10.94 21.93 14.75
C GLY A 18 -9.56 22.29 15.29
N ASN A 19 -8.88 23.29 14.71
CA ASN A 19 -7.50 23.64 15.02
C ASN A 19 -6.58 22.40 15.08
N LEU A 20 -6.78 21.47 14.15
CA LEU A 20 -6.16 20.15 14.14
C LEU A 20 -4.63 20.18 14.33
N PRO A 21 -3.86 21.05 13.63
CA PRO A 21 -2.41 21.08 13.79
C PRO A 21 -1.91 21.22 15.23
N THR A 22 -2.70 21.88 16.09
CA THR A 22 -2.36 22.12 17.50
C THR A 22 -3.07 21.10 18.41
N LYS A 23 -4.39 20.98 18.26
CA LYS A 23 -5.22 20.15 19.16
C LYS A 23 -4.88 18.66 19.11
N GLU A 24 -4.51 18.15 17.94
CA GLU A 24 -4.10 16.74 17.81
C GLU A 24 -2.89 16.40 18.68
N ILE A 25 -1.96 17.34 18.87
CA ILE A 25 -0.77 17.15 19.73
C ILE A 25 -1.20 17.00 21.19
N ASP A 26 -2.14 17.85 21.65
CA ASP A 26 -2.68 17.76 23.01
C ASP A 26 -3.32 16.39 23.27
N TYR A 27 -4.13 15.87 22.32
CA TYR A 27 -4.74 14.54 22.43
C TYR A 27 -3.72 13.41 22.42
N GLN A 28 -2.71 13.49 21.54
CA GLN A 28 -1.66 12.48 21.47
C GLN A 28 -0.87 12.42 22.78
N GLN A 29 -0.55 13.56 23.37
CA GLN A 29 0.11 13.61 24.68
C GLN A 29 -0.78 13.01 25.78
N GLU A 30 -2.06 13.34 25.81
CA GLU A 30 -3.04 12.77 26.76
C GLU A 30 -3.11 11.25 26.62
N TRP A 31 -3.10 10.70 25.40
CA TRP A 31 -3.12 9.26 25.15
C TRP A 31 -1.84 8.56 25.62
N GLU A 32 -0.69 9.22 25.48
CA GLU A 32 0.60 8.71 25.99
C GLU A 32 0.61 8.70 27.52
N GLU A 33 0.22 9.80 28.16
CA GLU A 33 0.14 9.91 29.62
C GLU A 33 -0.83 8.89 30.22
N ALA A 34 -1.94 8.63 29.54
CA ALA A 34 -2.93 7.61 29.93
C ALA A 34 -2.50 6.19 29.58
N ASN A 35 -1.44 6.00 28.80
CA ASN A 35 -1.05 4.72 28.22
C ASN A 35 -2.24 4.01 27.51
N LEU A 36 -2.95 4.77 26.66
CA LEU A 36 -4.22 4.36 26.07
C LEU A 36 -4.09 3.08 25.20
N TYR A 37 -2.95 2.90 24.53
CA TYR A 37 -2.71 1.69 23.77
C TYR A 37 -2.74 0.44 24.66
N ALA A 38 -2.06 0.46 25.80
CA ALA A 38 -2.06 -0.66 26.75
C ALA A 38 -3.46 -0.91 27.32
N GLN A 39 -4.22 0.15 27.63
CA GLN A 39 -5.62 0.02 28.10
C GLN A 39 -6.50 -0.69 27.06
N ARG A 40 -6.31 -0.40 25.76
CA ARG A 40 -7.04 -1.09 24.68
C ARG A 40 -6.69 -2.58 24.60
N GLN A 41 -5.39 -2.93 24.75
CA GLN A 41 -4.95 -4.33 24.76
C GLN A 41 -5.52 -5.08 25.97
N LEU A 42 -5.48 -4.44 27.15
CA LEU A 42 -6.00 -5.00 28.39
C LEU A 42 -7.52 -5.21 28.35
N LYS A 43 -8.27 -4.23 27.84
CA LYS A 43 -9.73 -4.34 27.65
C LYS A 43 -10.13 -5.58 26.85
N ASN A 44 -9.34 -5.93 25.86
CA ASN A 44 -9.60 -7.06 24.97
C ASN A 44 -8.79 -8.31 25.34
N GLU A 45 -8.20 -8.35 26.52
CA GLU A 45 -7.51 -9.54 27.00
C GLU A 45 -8.48 -10.73 27.07
N GLY A 46 -8.04 -11.90 26.62
CA GLY A 46 -8.86 -13.11 26.55
C GLY A 46 -9.86 -13.16 25.38
N LYS A 47 -10.02 -12.08 24.63
CA LYS A 47 -10.81 -12.08 23.38
C LYS A 47 -9.99 -12.66 22.22
N PRO A 48 -10.64 -13.04 21.09
CA PRO A 48 -9.92 -13.49 19.90
C PRO A 48 -8.85 -12.49 19.49
N SER A 49 -7.67 -12.99 19.10
CA SER A 49 -6.57 -12.16 18.63
C SER A 49 -6.68 -11.88 17.15
N PHE A 50 -6.26 -10.70 16.72
CA PHE A 50 -6.03 -10.35 15.32
C PHE A 50 -4.68 -9.67 15.20
N VAL A 51 -3.72 -10.35 14.58
CA VAL A 51 -2.35 -9.87 14.40
C VAL A 51 -2.14 -9.39 12.97
N LEU A 52 -2.01 -8.08 12.80
CA LEU A 52 -1.50 -7.45 11.59
C LEU A 52 0.00 -7.22 11.80
N HIS A 53 0.83 -7.98 11.08
CA HIS A 53 2.28 -7.84 11.18
C HIS A 53 2.77 -6.69 10.30
N ASP A 54 3.56 -5.80 10.88
CA ASP A 54 4.10 -4.63 10.17
C ASP A 54 5.31 -5.02 9.32
N GLY A 55 5.27 -4.74 8.02
CA GLY A 55 6.44 -4.79 7.18
C GLY A 55 7.39 -3.65 7.52
N PRO A 56 8.68 -3.95 7.74
CA PRO A 56 9.61 -2.96 8.25
C PRO A 56 10.05 -1.99 7.14
N PRO A 57 9.70 -0.70 7.21
CA PRO A 57 10.31 0.28 6.31
C PRO A 57 11.81 0.40 6.59
N TYR A 58 12.57 0.79 5.57
CA TYR A 58 13.98 1.09 5.77
C TYR A 58 14.16 2.29 6.69
N ALA A 59 15.09 2.18 7.63
CA ALA A 59 15.54 3.26 8.50
C ALA A 59 16.39 4.29 7.72
N ASN A 60 15.81 4.86 6.68
CA ASN A 60 16.49 5.75 5.76
C ASN A 60 15.53 6.75 5.12
N GLY A 61 15.82 8.03 5.31
CA GLY A 61 15.08 9.14 4.71
C GLY A 61 13.76 9.48 5.38
N ASP A 62 13.12 10.53 4.85
CA ASP A 62 11.90 11.08 5.39
C ASP A 62 10.68 10.20 5.07
N VAL A 63 9.68 10.25 5.94
CA VAL A 63 8.37 9.65 5.69
C VAL A 63 7.69 10.38 4.52
N HIS A 64 7.25 9.63 3.52
CA HIS A 64 6.49 10.14 2.37
C HIS A 64 5.02 9.69 2.42
N MET A 65 4.18 10.18 1.49
CA MET A 65 2.75 9.89 1.49
C MET A 65 2.42 8.40 1.27
N GLY A 66 3.28 7.64 0.60
CA GLY A 66 3.14 6.18 0.53
C GLY A 66 3.25 5.50 1.89
N HIS A 67 4.19 5.93 2.72
CA HIS A 67 4.29 5.47 4.11
C HIS A 67 3.05 5.88 4.93
N ALA A 68 2.54 7.10 4.73
CA ALA A 68 1.33 7.57 5.42
C ALA A 68 0.10 6.73 5.01
N LEU A 69 -0.09 6.47 3.72
CA LEU A 69 -1.14 5.59 3.21
C LEU A 69 -1.07 4.21 3.88
N ASN A 70 0.11 3.60 3.90
CA ASN A 70 0.35 2.28 4.48
C ASN A 70 0.04 2.23 5.98
N LYS A 71 0.69 3.09 6.77
CA LYS A 71 0.54 3.08 8.24
C LYS A 71 -0.87 3.46 8.68
N ILE A 72 -1.52 4.40 8.01
CA ILE A 72 -2.90 4.79 8.32
C ILE A 72 -3.89 3.67 7.98
N SER A 73 -3.73 3.00 6.82
CA SER A 73 -4.57 1.86 6.46
C SER A 73 -4.46 0.72 7.47
N LYS A 74 -3.24 0.40 7.92
CA LYS A 74 -3.01 -0.55 9.01
C LYS A 74 -3.69 -0.11 10.32
N ASP A 75 -3.58 1.17 10.66
CA ASP A 75 -4.20 1.73 11.87
C ASP A 75 -5.73 1.66 11.82
N PHE A 76 -6.34 1.87 10.65
CA PHE A 76 -7.79 1.66 10.46
C PHE A 76 -8.18 0.23 10.79
N ILE A 77 -7.43 -0.75 10.31
CA ILE A 77 -7.68 -2.17 10.56
C ILE A 77 -7.50 -2.49 12.06
N VAL A 78 -6.38 -2.11 12.64
CA VAL A 78 -6.08 -2.40 14.05
C VAL A 78 -7.13 -1.80 14.98
N ARG A 79 -7.54 -0.53 14.73
CA ARG A 79 -8.56 0.15 15.54
C ARG A 79 -9.94 -0.46 15.33
N SER A 80 -10.35 -0.73 14.10
CA SER A 80 -11.65 -1.32 13.81
C SER A 80 -11.77 -2.73 14.38
N LYS A 81 -10.72 -3.55 14.28
CA LYS A 81 -10.68 -4.88 14.90
C LYS A 81 -10.76 -4.80 16.43
N SER A 82 -10.03 -3.86 17.04
CA SER A 82 -10.12 -3.62 18.47
C SER A 82 -11.54 -3.24 18.91
N MET A 83 -12.21 -2.33 18.18
CA MET A 83 -13.58 -1.91 18.46
C MET A 83 -14.63 -2.97 18.08
N SER A 84 -14.27 -3.97 17.28
CA SER A 84 -15.08 -5.14 16.96
C SER A 84 -14.88 -6.31 17.94
N GLY A 85 -14.16 -6.09 19.03
CA GLY A 85 -13.97 -7.08 20.08
C GLY A 85 -12.79 -8.03 19.89
N PHE A 86 -11.80 -7.68 19.07
CA PHE A 86 -10.54 -8.43 18.97
C PHE A 86 -9.43 -7.80 19.83
N ARG A 87 -8.56 -8.64 20.38
CA ARG A 87 -7.26 -8.19 20.83
C ARG A 87 -6.40 -7.97 19.59
N ALA A 88 -6.08 -6.72 19.26
CA ALA A 88 -5.37 -6.33 18.05
C ALA A 88 -4.05 -5.60 18.39
N PRO A 89 -2.99 -6.34 18.77
CA PRO A 89 -1.68 -5.75 19.00
C PRO A 89 -1.05 -5.31 17.69
N PHE A 90 -0.28 -4.22 17.72
CA PHE A 90 0.48 -3.73 16.59
C PHE A 90 1.90 -3.36 17.03
N VAL A 91 2.87 -4.10 16.53
CA VAL A 91 4.30 -3.87 16.79
C VAL A 91 4.93 -3.29 15.52
N PRO A 92 5.25 -1.99 15.49
CA PRO A 92 5.92 -1.38 14.35
C PRO A 92 7.34 -1.93 14.21
N GLY A 93 7.84 -1.97 12.97
CA GLY A 93 9.18 -2.49 12.69
C GLY A 93 10.01 -1.57 11.82
N TRP A 94 11.33 -1.81 11.79
CA TRP A 94 12.29 -1.17 10.89
C TRP A 94 13.33 -2.15 10.39
N ASP A 95 13.62 -2.04 9.08
CA ASP A 95 14.74 -2.68 8.43
C ASP A 95 15.94 -1.73 8.42
N THR A 96 17.11 -2.20 8.87
CA THR A 96 18.23 -1.32 9.23
C THR A 96 19.54 -1.65 8.56
N HIS A 97 19.62 -2.72 7.80
CA HIS A 97 20.86 -3.22 7.21
C HIS A 97 20.98 -2.98 5.70
N GLY A 98 22.14 -3.28 5.18
CA GLY A 98 22.44 -3.35 3.76
C GLY A 98 22.83 -2.02 3.11
N LEU A 99 22.94 -2.08 1.79
CA LEU A 99 23.37 -0.99 0.93
C LEU A 99 22.60 0.33 1.12
N PRO A 100 21.28 0.34 1.38
CA PRO A 100 20.55 1.60 1.54
C PRO A 100 21.09 2.49 2.65
N ILE A 101 21.51 1.92 3.77
CA ILE A 101 22.08 2.66 4.90
C ILE A 101 23.52 3.09 4.62
N GLU A 102 24.35 2.16 4.11
CA GLU A 102 25.73 2.47 3.74
C GLU A 102 25.82 3.61 2.72
N GLN A 103 24.96 3.59 1.69
CA GLN A 103 24.94 4.62 0.67
C GLN A 103 24.41 5.97 1.20
N ALA A 104 23.39 5.92 2.06
CA ALA A 104 22.87 7.15 2.67
C ALA A 104 23.92 7.81 3.54
N LEU A 105 24.66 7.04 4.34
CA LEU A 105 25.76 7.54 5.17
C LEU A 105 26.90 8.14 4.33
N ALA A 106 27.28 7.46 3.24
CA ALA A 106 28.28 7.96 2.29
C ALA A 106 27.84 9.27 1.64
N ASN A 107 26.59 9.37 1.17
CA ASN A 107 26.08 10.54 0.46
C ASN A 107 25.78 11.73 1.40
N ALA A 108 25.26 11.48 2.59
CA ALA A 108 24.84 12.53 3.51
C ALA A 108 25.98 13.04 4.40
N GLU A 109 26.90 12.15 4.81
CA GLU A 109 27.96 12.45 5.78
C GLU A 109 29.36 12.31 5.19
N GLY A 110 29.49 11.92 3.91
CA GLY A 110 30.78 11.79 3.22
C GLY A 110 31.67 10.65 3.73
N VAL A 111 31.07 9.66 4.39
CA VAL A 111 31.80 8.54 4.99
C VAL A 111 32.28 7.58 3.90
N ASP A 112 33.58 7.30 3.90
CA ASP A 112 34.20 6.34 3.00
C ASP A 112 34.60 5.07 3.77
N ARG A 113 33.87 4.00 3.52
CA ARG A 113 34.09 2.67 4.13
C ARG A 113 35.54 2.18 4.02
N LYS A 114 36.20 2.48 2.89
CA LYS A 114 37.59 2.02 2.61
C LYS A 114 38.66 2.71 3.46
N LYS A 115 38.31 3.79 4.16
CA LYS A 115 39.24 4.59 4.97
C LYS A 115 39.14 4.36 6.49
N MET A 116 38.31 3.42 6.92
CA MET A 116 38.11 3.15 8.35
C MET A 116 38.01 1.64 8.61
N SER A 117 38.07 1.25 9.86
CA SER A 117 37.86 -0.14 10.27
C SER A 117 36.41 -0.55 10.09
N VAL A 118 36.17 -1.86 9.92
CA VAL A 118 34.82 -2.43 9.83
C VAL A 118 34.00 -2.10 11.05
N ALA A 119 34.58 -2.20 12.26
CA ALA A 119 33.90 -1.88 13.50
C ALA A 119 33.43 -0.41 13.59
N GLU A 120 34.29 0.53 13.22
CA GLU A 120 33.94 1.96 13.18
C GLU A 120 32.82 2.23 12.18
N PHE A 121 32.88 1.64 10.98
CA PHE A 121 31.88 1.81 9.95
C PHE A 121 30.52 1.25 10.38
N ARG A 122 30.50 0.01 10.95
CA ARG A 122 29.26 -0.59 11.46
C ARG A 122 28.62 0.24 12.55
N LYS A 123 29.41 0.79 13.48
CA LYS A 123 28.93 1.69 14.52
C LYS A 123 28.25 2.93 13.94
N LEU A 124 28.86 3.58 12.94
CA LEU A 124 28.26 4.75 12.25
C LEU A 124 26.95 4.39 11.53
N CYS A 125 26.87 3.22 10.90
CA CYS A 125 25.66 2.73 10.28
C CYS A 125 24.53 2.52 11.31
N ALA A 126 24.83 1.92 12.46
CA ALA A 126 23.87 1.71 13.53
C ALA A 126 23.36 3.04 14.09
N GLU A 127 24.25 3.99 14.37
CA GLU A 127 23.89 5.33 14.86
C GLU A 127 23.00 6.07 13.85
N TYR A 128 23.33 5.99 12.57
CA TYR A 128 22.50 6.55 11.50
C TYR A 128 21.09 5.91 11.49
N ALA A 129 21.02 4.60 11.51
CA ALA A 129 19.74 3.88 11.48
C ALA A 129 18.85 4.28 12.69
N TRP A 130 19.39 4.36 13.88
CA TRP A 130 18.64 4.78 15.07
C TRP A 130 18.11 6.21 14.96
N ARG A 131 18.90 7.15 14.44
CA ARG A 131 18.43 8.53 14.18
C ARG A 131 17.27 8.55 13.19
N GLN A 132 17.33 7.73 12.14
CA GLN A 132 16.25 7.66 11.15
C GLN A 132 14.98 7.01 11.73
N ILE A 133 15.13 5.98 12.55
CA ILE A 133 14.00 5.37 13.27
C ILE A 133 13.28 6.42 14.11
N ASP A 134 14.01 7.22 14.89
CA ASP A 134 13.41 8.24 15.75
C ASP A 134 12.68 9.32 14.94
N ASN A 135 13.27 9.75 13.82
CA ASN A 135 12.64 10.69 12.91
C ASN A 135 11.33 10.14 12.32
N GLN A 136 11.36 8.92 11.81
CA GLN A 136 10.19 8.28 11.21
C GLN A 136 9.12 7.96 12.25
N ARG A 137 9.51 7.46 13.42
CA ARG A 137 8.62 7.19 14.57
C ARG A 137 7.83 8.44 14.95
N THR A 138 8.51 9.58 15.06
CA THR A 138 7.87 10.86 15.38
C THR A 138 6.77 11.22 14.37
N VAL A 139 7.01 11.02 13.09
CA VAL A 139 6.02 11.29 12.04
C VAL A 139 4.85 10.30 12.10
N PHE A 140 5.12 9.00 12.29
CA PHE A 140 4.08 7.98 12.39
C PHE A 140 3.18 8.19 13.62
N LYS A 141 3.75 8.50 14.77
CA LYS A 141 3.00 8.89 15.97
C LYS A 141 2.14 10.13 15.71
N ARG A 142 2.71 11.13 15.04
CA ARG A 142 1.99 12.37 14.71
C ARG A 142 0.83 12.15 13.73
N LEU A 143 0.89 11.12 12.87
CA LEU A 143 -0.24 10.69 12.04
C LEU A 143 -1.38 10.03 12.87
N GLY A 144 -1.20 9.85 14.16
CA GLY A 144 -2.15 9.20 15.06
C GLY A 144 -2.14 7.68 14.98
N VAL A 145 -1.09 7.08 14.42
CA VAL A 145 -0.95 5.62 14.31
C VAL A 145 -0.66 5.02 15.67
N THR A 146 -1.46 4.03 16.07
CA THR A 146 -1.31 3.32 17.34
C THR A 146 -0.33 2.16 17.23
N GLY A 147 0.32 1.78 18.33
CA GLY A 147 1.25 0.66 18.36
C GLY A 147 2.20 0.68 19.55
N THR A 148 3.04 -0.36 19.65
CA THR A 148 4.09 -0.48 20.67
C THR A 148 5.34 0.31 20.27
N TRP A 149 5.23 1.64 20.25
CA TRP A 149 6.27 2.55 19.74
C TRP A 149 7.56 2.56 20.59
N ASP A 150 7.45 2.25 21.89
CA ASP A 150 8.61 2.24 22.80
C ASP A 150 9.42 0.96 22.70
N ASN A 151 8.82 -0.11 22.17
CA ASN A 151 9.48 -1.38 21.96
C ASN A 151 9.18 -1.95 20.55
N PRO A 152 9.55 -1.25 19.49
CA PRO A 152 9.42 -1.75 18.13
C PRO A 152 10.36 -2.93 17.88
N TYR A 153 10.08 -3.71 16.83
CA TYR A 153 11.12 -4.60 16.35
C TYR A 153 12.07 -3.86 15.38
N VAL A 154 13.34 -4.20 15.45
CA VAL A 154 14.38 -3.58 14.63
C VAL A 154 15.37 -4.66 14.23
N THR A 155 15.67 -4.80 12.97
CA THR A 155 16.48 -5.92 12.47
C THR A 155 17.93 -5.92 12.99
N LEU A 156 18.46 -4.77 13.42
CA LEU A 156 19.80 -4.67 14.03
C LEU A 156 19.82 -5.01 15.53
N LYS A 157 18.68 -5.35 16.15
CA LYS A 157 18.70 -5.76 17.54
C LYS A 157 19.29 -7.16 17.70
N PRO A 158 20.12 -7.38 18.73
CA PRO A 158 20.78 -8.66 18.96
C PRO A 158 19.85 -9.88 18.96
N GLU A 159 18.69 -9.75 19.60
CA GLU A 159 17.69 -10.81 19.65
C GLU A 159 17.09 -11.14 18.28
N PHE A 160 16.94 -10.14 17.40
CA PHE A 160 16.46 -10.36 16.04
C PHE A 160 17.53 -11.04 15.17
N GLU A 161 18.77 -10.55 15.24
CA GLU A 161 19.91 -11.13 14.54
C GLU A 161 20.12 -12.61 14.92
N ALA A 162 19.96 -12.96 16.18
CA ALA A 162 20.05 -14.33 16.66
C ALA A 162 19.00 -15.24 16.03
N GLU A 163 17.73 -14.80 15.96
CA GLU A 163 16.67 -15.57 15.33
C GLU A 163 16.91 -15.71 13.81
N GLN A 164 17.43 -14.69 13.17
CA GLN A 164 17.83 -14.77 11.77
C GLN A 164 18.91 -15.83 11.52
N ILE A 165 19.89 -15.93 12.41
CA ILE A 165 20.90 -17.01 12.36
C ILE A 165 20.26 -18.39 12.53
N ARG A 166 19.27 -18.53 13.43
CA ARG A 166 18.51 -19.77 13.61
C ARG A 166 17.72 -20.16 12.36
N VAL A 167 17.09 -19.18 11.69
CA VAL A 167 16.41 -19.41 10.39
C VAL A 167 17.40 -19.91 9.34
N PHE A 168 18.56 -19.27 9.19
CA PHE A 168 19.62 -19.73 8.29
C PHE A 168 20.10 -21.13 8.64
N GLY A 169 20.38 -21.40 9.90
CA GLY A 169 20.83 -22.71 10.41
C GLY A 169 19.83 -23.82 10.07
N LYS A 170 18.53 -23.53 10.25
CA LYS A 170 17.46 -24.50 9.92
C LYS A 170 17.36 -24.75 8.41
N MET A 171 17.51 -23.72 7.59
CA MET A 171 17.55 -23.86 6.15
C MET A 171 18.77 -24.69 5.69
N ALA A 172 19.92 -24.49 6.33
CA ALA A 172 21.13 -25.27 6.07
C ALA A 172 20.98 -26.75 6.51
N GLU A 173 20.39 -27.01 7.68
CA GLU A 173 20.07 -28.37 8.15
C GLU A 173 19.14 -29.10 7.17
N ASN A 174 18.18 -28.40 6.56
CA ASN A 174 17.27 -28.94 5.54
C ASN A 174 17.95 -29.11 4.17
N GLY A 175 19.22 -28.76 4.02
CA GLY A 175 20.00 -28.90 2.79
C GLY A 175 19.69 -27.83 1.73
N TYR A 176 19.07 -26.71 2.12
CA TYR A 176 18.70 -25.65 1.16
C TYR A 176 19.80 -24.60 0.95
N ILE A 177 20.83 -24.58 1.77
CA ILE A 177 21.95 -23.63 1.67
C ILE A 177 23.14 -24.30 1.01
N TYR A 178 23.69 -23.69 -0.04
CA TYR A 178 24.87 -24.22 -0.71
C TYR A 178 25.75 -23.11 -1.29
N LYS A 179 27.05 -23.40 -1.49
CA LYS A 179 27.98 -22.51 -2.18
C LYS A 179 28.08 -22.92 -3.65
N GLY A 180 28.01 -21.99 -4.56
CA GLY A 180 28.03 -22.25 -5.99
C GLY A 180 28.73 -21.16 -6.78
N LEU A 181 29.28 -21.54 -7.93
CA LEU A 181 29.80 -20.62 -8.93
C LEU A 181 28.79 -20.52 -10.06
N LYS A 182 28.08 -19.40 -10.16
CA LYS A 182 27.06 -19.13 -11.18
C LYS A 182 27.12 -17.68 -11.61
N PRO A 183 26.73 -17.35 -12.87
CA PRO A 183 26.42 -15.95 -13.24
C PRO A 183 25.24 -15.43 -12.41
N ILE A 184 25.43 -14.28 -11.83
CA ILE A 184 24.41 -13.58 -11.04
C ILE A 184 24.41 -12.11 -11.42
N TYR A 185 23.33 -11.40 -11.08
CA TYR A 185 23.34 -9.95 -11.15
C TYR A 185 24.44 -9.39 -10.27
N TRP A 186 25.33 -8.64 -10.89
CA TRP A 186 26.45 -7.96 -10.24
C TRP A 186 26.41 -6.46 -10.49
N SER A 187 26.51 -5.67 -9.45
CA SER A 187 26.61 -4.22 -9.54
C SER A 187 28.07 -3.79 -9.40
N PRO A 188 28.74 -3.38 -10.49
CA PRO A 188 30.08 -2.82 -10.40
C PRO A 188 30.15 -1.56 -9.55
N SER A 189 29.09 -0.77 -9.54
CA SER A 189 29.01 0.49 -8.77
C SER A 189 28.86 0.30 -7.27
N SER A 190 28.34 -0.84 -6.81
CA SER A 190 28.29 -1.23 -5.40
C SER A 190 29.25 -2.35 -5.02
N GLU A 191 29.96 -2.91 -6.00
CA GLU A 191 30.92 -4.03 -5.84
C GLU A 191 30.29 -5.22 -5.10
N SER A 192 29.05 -5.57 -5.44
CA SER A 192 28.29 -6.63 -4.76
C SER A 192 27.30 -7.33 -5.69
N SER A 193 26.96 -8.57 -5.34
CA SER A 193 25.85 -9.31 -5.91
C SER A 193 24.51 -8.64 -5.58
N LEU A 194 23.51 -8.82 -6.43
CA LEU A 194 22.13 -8.37 -6.25
C LEU A 194 21.16 -9.53 -6.49
N ALA A 195 20.04 -9.51 -5.74
CA ALA A 195 18.91 -10.37 -6.03
C ALA A 195 17.96 -9.69 -7.03
N GLU A 196 17.04 -10.44 -7.62
CA GLU A 196 16.06 -9.92 -8.58
C GLU A 196 15.21 -8.78 -8.00
N ALA A 197 14.88 -8.83 -6.71
CA ALA A 197 14.16 -7.77 -6.02
C ALA A 197 14.91 -6.44 -5.93
N GLU A 198 16.20 -6.44 -6.19
CA GLU A 198 17.08 -5.27 -6.14
C GLU A 198 17.39 -4.69 -7.54
N ILE A 199 16.68 -5.16 -8.57
CA ILE A 199 16.83 -4.73 -9.96
C ILE A 199 15.69 -3.83 -10.38
N GLU A 200 16.03 -2.70 -11.00
CA GLU A 200 15.12 -1.81 -11.71
C GLU A 200 15.46 -1.80 -13.20
N TYR A 201 14.46 -1.71 -14.06
CA TYR A 201 14.68 -1.63 -15.49
C TYR A 201 14.56 -0.19 -15.98
N LYS A 202 15.48 0.19 -16.88
CA LYS A 202 15.47 1.49 -17.56
C LYS A 202 15.83 1.31 -19.01
N ASP A 203 15.27 2.18 -19.83
CA ASP A 203 15.62 2.22 -21.24
C ASP A 203 17.03 2.79 -21.41
N VAL A 204 17.88 2.04 -22.14
CA VAL A 204 19.24 2.42 -22.49
C VAL A 204 19.48 2.17 -23.97
N GLU A 205 20.35 2.97 -24.58
CA GLU A 205 20.86 2.72 -25.92
C GLU A 205 22.06 1.76 -25.85
N SER A 206 21.98 0.65 -26.56
CA SER A 206 23.04 -0.36 -26.63
C SER A 206 23.48 -0.64 -28.06
N ALA A 207 24.74 -1.04 -28.21
CA ALA A 207 25.27 -1.53 -29.49
C ALA A 207 24.61 -2.86 -29.84
N SER A 208 24.26 -3.03 -31.10
CA SER A 208 23.81 -4.28 -31.71
C SER A 208 24.78 -4.66 -32.81
N ILE A 209 25.50 -5.77 -32.63
CA ILE A 209 26.53 -6.17 -33.55
C ILE A 209 26.34 -7.58 -34.12
N TYR A 210 26.71 -7.75 -35.38
CA TYR A 210 26.80 -9.04 -36.04
C TYR A 210 28.25 -9.36 -36.29
N VAL A 211 28.68 -10.54 -35.85
CA VAL A 211 30.12 -10.93 -35.84
C VAL A 211 30.31 -12.28 -36.51
N ALA A 212 31.30 -12.34 -37.39
CA ALA A 212 31.69 -13.56 -38.08
C ALA A 212 32.76 -14.32 -37.28
N PHE A 213 32.50 -15.60 -36.99
CA PHE A 213 33.41 -16.56 -36.38
C PHE A 213 33.87 -17.57 -37.42
N LYS A 214 35.10 -17.47 -37.85
CA LYS A 214 35.64 -18.29 -38.92
C LYS A 214 35.68 -19.77 -38.54
N VAL A 215 35.15 -20.65 -39.37
CA VAL A 215 35.20 -22.10 -39.15
C VAL A 215 36.67 -22.57 -39.02
N LYS A 216 36.96 -23.33 -37.96
CA LYS A 216 38.21 -24.00 -37.74
C LYS A 216 38.12 -25.47 -38.16
N ASP A 217 37.16 -26.20 -37.59
CA ASP A 217 36.87 -27.58 -37.97
C ASP A 217 35.34 -27.70 -38.26
N GLY A 218 35.03 -27.84 -39.54
CA GLY A 218 33.67 -28.01 -40.04
C GLY A 218 33.28 -29.46 -40.27
N LYS A 219 34.04 -30.41 -39.75
CA LYS A 219 33.82 -31.85 -39.83
C LYS A 219 33.52 -32.36 -41.26
N GLY A 220 34.14 -31.76 -42.26
CA GLY A 220 33.95 -32.12 -43.67
C GLY A 220 32.62 -31.57 -44.26
N LEU A 221 31.76 -30.94 -43.49
CA LEU A 221 30.52 -30.32 -43.97
C LEU A 221 30.76 -28.85 -44.38
N LEU A 222 31.56 -28.10 -43.58
CA LEU A 222 31.89 -26.71 -43.81
C LEU A 222 33.42 -26.56 -44.07
N GLY A 223 33.76 -25.70 -45.02
CA GLY A 223 35.17 -25.34 -45.30
C GLY A 223 35.65 -24.19 -44.38
N GLU A 224 36.95 -24.03 -44.28
CA GLU A 224 37.60 -22.95 -43.51
C GLU A 224 37.32 -21.53 -44.06
N ASP A 225 36.80 -21.43 -45.27
CA ASP A 225 36.33 -20.14 -45.87
C ASP A 225 34.96 -19.71 -45.42
N THR A 226 34.30 -20.53 -44.62
CA THR A 226 32.97 -20.28 -44.04
C THR A 226 33.10 -19.66 -42.65
N SER A 227 32.13 -18.79 -42.27
CA SER A 227 32.03 -18.25 -40.93
C SER A 227 30.61 -18.43 -40.34
N PHE A 228 30.54 -18.76 -39.08
CA PHE A 228 29.29 -18.66 -38.30
C PHE A 228 29.02 -17.18 -37.97
N VAL A 229 27.78 -16.73 -38.14
CA VAL A 229 27.43 -15.36 -37.79
C VAL A 229 26.62 -15.36 -36.50
N ILE A 230 27.14 -14.68 -35.48
CA ILE A 230 26.40 -14.44 -34.23
C ILE A 230 25.92 -13.01 -34.17
N TRP A 231 24.93 -12.80 -33.33
CA TRP A 231 24.39 -11.47 -32.97
C TRP A 231 24.48 -11.27 -31.47
N THR A 232 24.94 -10.11 -31.04
CA THR A 232 24.94 -9.75 -29.62
C THR A 232 24.69 -8.26 -29.40
N THR A 233 24.08 -7.93 -28.26
CA THR A 233 23.88 -6.57 -27.77
C THR A 233 24.84 -6.20 -26.65
N THR A 234 25.72 -7.11 -26.27
CA THR A 234 26.73 -6.97 -25.22
C THR A 234 28.12 -7.29 -25.76
N PRO A 235 28.73 -6.43 -26.61
CA PRO A 235 30.06 -6.69 -27.18
C PRO A 235 31.14 -6.99 -26.14
N TRP A 236 31.01 -6.40 -24.95
CA TRP A 236 31.92 -6.58 -23.83
C TRP A 236 32.00 -8.03 -23.30
N THR A 237 31.06 -8.92 -23.67
CA THR A 237 31.15 -10.34 -23.29
C THR A 237 31.98 -11.19 -24.28
N LEU A 238 32.33 -10.66 -25.46
CA LEU A 238 33.10 -11.40 -26.46
C LEU A 238 34.47 -11.89 -25.95
N PRO A 239 35.23 -11.14 -25.14
CA PRO A 239 36.46 -11.66 -24.55
C PRO A 239 36.29 -12.95 -23.77
N ALA A 240 35.10 -13.18 -23.22
CA ALA A 240 34.73 -14.39 -22.47
C ALA A 240 34.05 -15.48 -23.33
N ASN A 241 33.93 -15.29 -24.64
CA ASN A 241 33.33 -16.28 -25.53
C ASN A 241 34.10 -17.62 -25.49
N LEU A 242 33.35 -18.72 -25.34
CA LEU A 242 33.86 -20.11 -25.39
C LEU A 242 33.07 -20.99 -26.35
N GLY A 243 31.96 -20.48 -26.90
CA GLY A 243 31.19 -21.31 -27.82
C GLY A 243 30.05 -20.52 -28.52
N ILE A 244 29.33 -21.29 -29.33
CA ILE A 244 28.17 -20.83 -30.11
C ILE A 244 27.08 -21.88 -30.00
N PHE A 245 25.86 -21.50 -29.52
CA PHE A 245 24.71 -22.37 -29.52
C PHE A 245 23.87 -22.23 -30.79
N VAL A 246 23.37 -23.38 -31.26
CA VAL A 246 22.42 -23.53 -32.35
C VAL A 246 21.25 -24.41 -31.89
N HIS A 247 20.06 -24.24 -32.42
CA HIS A 247 18.94 -25.13 -32.12
C HIS A 247 19.08 -26.43 -32.92
N PRO A 248 18.98 -27.63 -32.29
CA PRO A 248 19.19 -28.88 -32.98
C PRO A 248 18.23 -29.13 -34.14
N ASP A 249 16.96 -28.69 -34.00
CA ASP A 249 15.91 -29.01 -34.97
C ASP A 249 15.67 -27.91 -36.01
N TYR A 250 16.31 -26.74 -35.87
CA TYR A 250 16.17 -25.68 -36.87
C TYR A 250 17.06 -26.00 -38.09
N VAL A 251 16.60 -25.51 -39.25
CA VAL A 251 17.36 -25.59 -40.48
C VAL A 251 18.32 -24.41 -40.58
N TYR A 252 19.60 -24.68 -40.78
CA TYR A 252 20.63 -23.69 -41.04
C TYR A 252 21.06 -23.73 -42.50
N ALA A 253 21.42 -22.59 -43.04
CA ALA A 253 21.87 -22.46 -44.42
C ALA A 253 23.32 -21.95 -44.46
N GLN A 254 24.12 -22.57 -45.29
CA GLN A 254 25.40 -22.01 -45.74
C GLN A 254 25.10 -21.09 -46.92
N VAL A 255 25.34 -19.80 -46.73
CA VAL A 255 24.95 -18.74 -47.66
C VAL A 255 26.22 -18.08 -48.23
N LYS A 256 26.38 -18.08 -49.51
CA LYS A 256 27.40 -17.31 -50.23
C LYS A 256 26.87 -15.93 -50.58
N THR A 257 27.67 -14.94 -50.26
CA THR A 257 27.33 -13.51 -50.50
C THR A 257 28.53 -12.79 -51.11
N SER A 258 28.34 -11.52 -51.49
CA SER A 258 29.46 -10.64 -51.87
C SER A 258 30.48 -10.39 -50.78
N ALA A 259 30.10 -10.60 -49.49
CA ALA A 259 30.96 -10.37 -48.30
C ALA A 259 31.67 -11.63 -47.79
N GLY A 260 31.28 -12.81 -48.25
CA GLY A 260 31.85 -14.07 -47.82
C GLY A 260 30.84 -15.23 -47.80
N ILE A 261 31.23 -16.33 -47.18
CA ILE A 261 30.36 -17.50 -46.97
C ILE A 261 29.98 -17.59 -45.49
N PHE A 262 28.70 -17.62 -45.22
CA PHE A 262 28.19 -17.56 -43.85
C PHE A 262 27.19 -18.67 -43.54
N VAL A 263 27.13 -19.06 -42.26
CA VAL A 263 26.13 -19.96 -41.74
C VAL A 263 25.18 -19.14 -40.82
N VAL A 264 23.89 -19.20 -41.13
CA VAL A 264 22.79 -18.58 -40.36
C VAL A 264 21.56 -19.48 -40.41
N ALA A 265 20.59 -19.26 -39.54
CA ALA A 265 19.29 -19.95 -39.65
C ALA A 265 18.65 -19.64 -41.01
N LYS A 266 18.12 -20.65 -41.68
CA LYS A 266 17.51 -20.53 -43.01
C LYS A 266 16.37 -19.50 -43.05
N ASP A 267 15.51 -19.56 -42.05
CA ASP A 267 14.33 -18.69 -41.97
C ASP A 267 14.67 -17.19 -41.78
N LEU A 268 15.92 -16.90 -41.37
CA LEU A 268 16.41 -15.54 -41.16
C LEU A 268 17.23 -15.00 -42.34
N VAL A 269 17.49 -15.80 -43.37
CA VAL A 269 18.35 -15.39 -44.52
C VAL A 269 17.83 -14.11 -45.18
N GLU A 270 16.55 -14.00 -45.43
CA GLU A 270 15.95 -12.84 -46.09
C GLU A 270 16.09 -11.54 -45.25
N SER A 271 15.79 -11.60 -43.97
CA SER A 271 15.93 -10.47 -43.04
C SER A 271 17.39 -10.07 -42.83
N LEU A 272 18.29 -11.06 -42.73
CA LEU A 272 19.73 -10.83 -42.62
C LEU A 272 20.33 -10.23 -43.88
N THR A 273 19.86 -10.64 -45.09
CA THR A 273 20.26 -10.05 -46.37
C THR A 273 20.02 -8.55 -46.34
N ALA A 274 18.83 -8.13 -45.87
CA ALA A 274 18.51 -6.70 -45.75
C ALA A 274 19.38 -6.00 -44.67
N THR A 275 19.49 -6.60 -43.50
CA THR A 275 20.21 -6.00 -42.35
C THR A 275 21.70 -5.87 -42.57
N LEU A 276 22.32 -6.89 -43.21
CA LEU A 276 23.74 -6.94 -43.48
C LEU A 276 24.12 -6.43 -44.84
N SER A 277 23.16 -5.96 -45.59
CA SER A 277 23.35 -5.47 -47.00
C SER A 277 24.07 -6.48 -47.89
N TRP A 278 23.71 -7.77 -47.78
CA TRP A 278 24.32 -8.80 -48.62
C TRP A 278 23.85 -8.72 -50.05
N GLU A 279 24.76 -8.90 -50.96
CA GLU A 279 24.50 -8.98 -52.38
C GLU A 279 24.90 -10.35 -52.93
N ASN A 280 24.34 -10.75 -54.07
CA ASN A 280 24.60 -12.01 -54.73
C ASN A 280 24.40 -13.24 -53.81
N VAL A 281 23.28 -13.23 -53.07
CA VAL A 281 22.95 -14.24 -52.07
C VAL A 281 22.59 -15.56 -52.73
N GLU A 282 23.33 -16.62 -52.39
CA GLU A 282 23.13 -17.99 -52.87
C GLU A 282 23.21 -18.96 -51.73
N ILE A 283 22.18 -19.77 -51.52
CA ILE A 283 22.22 -20.87 -50.55
C ILE A 283 22.97 -22.04 -51.17
N LEU A 284 24.12 -22.37 -50.61
CA LEU A 284 24.96 -23.45 -51.08
C LEU A 284 24.46 -24.81 -50.61
N GLN A 285 24.04 -24.89 -49.35
CA GLN A 285 23.51 -26.09 -48.72
C GLN A 285 22.68 -25.76 -47.49
N GLU A 286 21.84 -26.70 -47.09
CA GLU A 286 21.00 -26.62 -45.89
C GLU A 286 21.22 -27.84 -45.03
N PHE A 287 21.18 -27.71 -43.73
CA PHE A 287 21.36 -28.81 -42.77
C PHE A 287 20.65 -28.52 -41.45
N PRO A 288 20.29 -29.54 -40.69
CA PRO A 288 19.75 -29.32 -39.34
C PRO A 288 20.85 -28.83 -38.41
N GLY A 289 20.47 -28.06 -37.37
CA GLY A 289 21.45 -27.58 -36.36
C GLY A 289 22.22 -28.72 -35.64
N SER A 290 21.59 -29.89 -35.49
CA SER A 290 22.25 -31.07 -34.96
C SER A 290 23.49 -31.52 -35.77
N ALA A 291 23.59 -31.18 -37.06
CA ALA A 291 24.74 -31.46 -37.88
C ALA A 291 25.94 -30.56 -37.58
N LEU A 292 25.71 -29.43 -36.92
CA LEU A 292 26.77 -28.51 -36.54
C LEU A 292 27.40 -28.79 -35.17
N GLU A 293 26.79 -29.71 -34.40
CA GLU A 293 27.26 -30.05 -33.05
C GLU A 293 28.71 -30.49 -33.02
N TYR A 294 29.51 -30.00 -32.11
CA TYR A 294 30.93 -30.21 -31.92
C TYR A 294 31.82 -29.71 -33.09
N MET A 295 31.35 -28.91 -34.01
CA MET A 295 32.20 -28.09 -34.86
C MET A 295 32.93 -27.05 -34.02
N THR A 296 34.05 -26.51 -34.56
CA THR A 296 34.74 -25.41 -33.89
C THR A 296 34.96 -24.25 -34.84
N ALA A 297 34.93 -23.07 -34.24
CA ALA A 297 35.27 -21.84 -34.92
C ALA A 297 36.46 -21.14 -34.21
N TRP A 298 37.14 -20.27 -34.90
CA TRP A 298 38.14 -19.40 -34.30
C TRP A 298 37.41 -18.22 -33.64
N HIS A 299 37.83 -17.89 -32.40
CA HIS A 299 37.46 -16.65 -31.77
C HIS A 299 37.88 -15.45 -32.66
N PRO A 300 37.07 -14.38 -32.81
CA PRO A 300 37.35 -13.38 -33.85
C PRO A 300 38.64 -12.58 -33.64
N PHE A 301 39.19 -12.55 -32.42
CA PHE A 301 40.44 -11.81 -32.12
C PHE A 301 41.39 -12.52 -31.12
N TYR A 302 41.02 -13.68 -30.57
CA TYR A 302 41.94 -14.51 -29.77
C TYR A 302 42.27 -15.80 -30.46
N GLU A 303 43.47 -16.37 -30.19
CA GLU A 303 43.83 -17.75 -30.57
C GLU A 303 43.14 -18.78 -29.66
N ARG A 304 41.80 -18.77 -29.69
CA ARG A 304 40.93 -19.64 -28.90
C ARG A 304 39.85 -20.23 -29.78
N GLU A 305 39.45 -21.46 -29.47
CA GLU A 305 38.36 -22.12 -30.16
C GLU A 305 37.01 -21.74 -29.53
N SER A 306 36.00 -21.55 -30.35
CA SER A 306 34.59 -21.48 -29.97
C SER A 306 33.90 -22.77 -30.39
N LEU A 307 33.39 -23.53 -29.43
CA LEU A 307 32.71 -24.81 -29.67
C LEU A 307 31.26 -24.54 -30.12
N VAL A 308 30.83 -25.22 -31.20
CA VAL A 308 29.43 -25.19 -31.63
C VAL A 308 28.67 -26.29 -30.87
N MET A 309 27.55 -25.87 -30.23
CA MET A 309 26.76 -26.68 -29.32
C MET A 309 25.28 -26.62 -29.67
N ASN A 310 24.51 -27.64 -29.25
CA ASN A 310 23.07 -27.67 -29.41
C ASN A 310 22.35 -27.25 -28.12
N GLY A 311 21.39 -26.29 -28.26
CA GLY A 311 20.54 -25.84 -27.18
C GLY A 311 19.14 -25.46 -27.69
N ASP A 312 18.12 -25.97 -27.04
CA ASP A 312 16.71 -25.76 -27.39
C ASP A 312 16.16 -24.37 -27.00
N TYR A 313 16.94 -23.59 -26.27
CA TYR A 313 16.60 -22.21 -25.93
C TYR A 313 16.86 -21.18 -27.06
N VAL A 314 17.57 -21.56 -28.11
CA VAL A 314 17.83 -20.70 -29.26
C VAL A 314 16.54 -20.43 -30.01
N THR A 315 16.23 -19.15 -30.25
CA THR A 315 15.01 -18.72 -30.97
C THR A 315 15.35 -18.06 -32.31
N LEU A 316 14.30 -17.85 -33.11
CA LEU A 316 14.39 -17.14 -34.40
C LEU A 316 13.73 -15.75 -34.38
N ASP A 317 13.37 -15.26 -33.19
CA ASP A 317 12.68 -13.97 -33.05
C ASP A 317 13.59 -12.78 -33.36
N ALA A 318 14.90 -12.96 -33.17
CA ALA A 318 15.92 -11.96 -33.46
C ALA A 318 17.26 -12.61 -33.75
N GLY A 319 18.21 -11.83 -34.29
CA GLY A 319 19.57 -12.26 -34.49
C GLY A 319 19.78 -13.13 -35.72
N THR A 320 20.54 -14.23 -35.58
CA THR A 320 20.99 -15.09 -36.69
C THR A 320 20.56 -16.53 -36.53
N GLY A 321 19.94 -16.91 -35.40
CA GLY A 321 19.73 -18.31 -35.02
C GLY A 321 20.98 -18.98 -34.43
N LEU A 322 22.08 -18.22 -34.24
CA LEU A 322 23.29 -18.67 -33.55
C LEU A 322 23.57 -17.73 -32.39
N VAL A 323 23.72 -18.28 -31.19
CA VAL A 323 23.92 -17.54 -29.97
C VAL A 323 25.37 -17.59 -29.52
N HIS A 324 26.00 -16.42 -29.42
CA HIS A 324 27.28 -16.24 -28.76
C HIS A 324 27.21 -16.69 -27.30
N THR A 325 28.13 -17.48 -26.85
CA THR A 325 28.12 -18.12 -25.54
C THR A 325 29.29 -17.71 -24.68
N ALA A 326 29.02 -17.07 -23.55
CA ALA A 326 29.97 -16.73 -22.50
C ALA A 326 29.40 -17.21 -21.14
N PRO A 327 29.75 -18.45 -20.70
CA PRO A 327 29.19 -19.07 -19.51
C PRO A 327 29.36 -18.28 -18.20
N GLY A 328 30.35 -17.38 -18.15
CA GLY A 328 30.56 -16.47 -17.00
C GLY A 328 29.68 -15.25 -16.98
N HIS A 329 28.92 -14.99 -18.05
CA HIS A 329 28.13 -13.73 -18.23
C HIS A 329 26.68 -13.94 -18.69
N GLY A 330 26.19 -15.18 -18.71
CA GLY A 330 24.79 -15.48 -19.06
C GLY A 330 24.28 -16.71 -18.34
N GLU A 331 23.09 -16.66 -17.80
CA GLU A 331 22.48 -17.79 -17.07
C GLU A 331 22.19 -18.97 -18.00
N ASP A 332 21.58 -18.71 -19.16
CA ASP A 332 21.30 -19.74 -20.16
C ASP A 332 22.64 -20.32 -20.70
N ASP A 333 23.58 -19.46 -21.00
CA ASP A 333 24.94 -19.88 -21.46
C ASP A 333 25.61 -20.81 -20.43
N PHE A 334 25.52 -20.45 -19.14
CA PHE A 334 26.04 -21.27 -18.06
C PHE A 334 25.32 -22.62 -17.96
N TYR A 335 23.98 -22.59 -17.95
CA TYR A 335 23.17 -23.79 -17.77
C TYR A 335 23.39 -24.82 -18.89
N TYR A 336 23.25 -24.38 -20.15
CA TYR A 336 23.36 -25.27 -21.31
C TYR A 336 24.81 -25.71 -21.59
N SER A 337 25.81 -24.87 -21.33
CA SER A 337 27.20 -25.18 -21.54
C SER A 337 27.75 -26.31 -20.60
N ARG A 338 27.07 -26.53 -19.46
CA ARG A 338 27.44 -27.62 -18.53
C ARG A 338 27.41 -29.01 -19.21
N LYS A 339 26.47 -29.22 -20.14
CA LYS A 339 26.39 -30.46 -20.94
C LYS A 339 27.67 -30.71 -21.74
N TYR A 340 28.35 -29.66 -22.14
CA TYR A 340 29.58 -29.70 -22.94
C TYR A 340 30.84 -29.50 -22.11
N ASN A 341 30.72 -29.41 -20.79
CA ASN A 341 31.82 -29.25 -19.84
C ASN A 341 32.69 -28.02 -20.15
N LEU A 342 32.09 -26.92 -20.61
CA LEU A 342 32.81 -25.66 -20.83
C LEU A 342 33.26 -25.05 -19.50
N ALA A 343 34.37 -24.35 -19.51
CA ALA A 343 34.84 -23.56 -18.39
C ALA A 343 33.92 -22.37 -18.13
N VAL A 344 33.89 -21.88 -16.89
CA VAL A 344 33.21 -20.67 -16.54
C VAL A 344 34.24 -19.53 -16.49
N LEU A 345 34.40 -18.87 -17.64
CA LEU A 345 35.34 -17.75 -17.78
C LEU A 345 34.59 -16.42 -17.50
N SER A 346 35.06 -15.68 -16.50
CA SER A 346 34.49 -14.38 -16.11
C SER A 346 35.65 -13.37 -15.94
N PRO A 347 36.22 -12.84 -17.04
CA PRO A 347 37.40 -12.00 -17.00
C PRO A 347 37.13 -10.55 -16.60
N VAL A 348 36.13 -10.32 -15.73
CA VAL A 348 35.76 -9.01 -15.21
C VAL A 348 35.77 -9.07 -13.69
N ASP A 349 36.46 -8.15 -13.05
CA ASP A 349 36.58 -8.05 -11.59
C ASP A 349 35.31 -7.47 -10.90
N SER A 350 35.41 -7.25 -9.60
CA SER A 350 34.31 -6.72 -8.81
C SER A 350 33.91 -5.28 -9.19
N GLN A 351 34.81 -4.51 -9.74
CA GLN A 351 34.60 -3.12 -10.17
C GLN A 351 34.13 -3.03 -11.63
N GLY A 352 34.00 -4.14 -12.32
CA GLY A 352 33.62 -4.20 -13.73
C GLY A 352 34.79 -3.97 -14.70
N CYS A 353 36.00 -4.09 -14.21
CA CYS A 353 37.20 -3.96 -15.04
C CYS A 353 37.75 -5.33 -15.47
N TYR A 354 38.29 -5.40 -16.69
CA TYR A 354 38.87 -6.64 -17.17
C TYR A 354 40.14 -7.02 -16.40
N THR A 355 40.29 -8.31 -16.18
CA THR A 355 41.49 -8.93 -15.60
C THR A 355 42.48 -9.36 -16.68
N ASP A 356 43.61 -9.97 -16.29
CA ASP A 356 44.59 -10.58 -17.17
C ASP A 356 44.05 -11.79 -17.95
N GLU A 357 42.87 -12.31 -17.61
CA GLU A 357 42.17 -13.34 -18.40
C GLU A 357 41.56 -12.81 -19.71
N ALA A 358 41.55 -11.49 -19.93
CA ALA A 358 41.20 -10.85 -21.19
C ALA A 358 42.36 -10.00 -21.73
N PRO A 359 43.39 -10.64 -22.33
CA PRO A 359 44.58 -9.97 -22.81
C PRO A 359 44.26 -8.83 -23.79
N GLY A 360 44.84 -7.66 -23.53
CA GLY A 360 44.62 -6.44 -24.32
C GLY A 360 43.51 -5.53 -23.84
N PHE A 361 42.77 -5.92 -22.79
CA PHE A 361 41.71 -5.15 -22.16
C PHE A 361 41.94 -4.91 -20.66
N GLU A 362 43.06 -5.40 -20.10
CA GLU A 362 43.36 -5.37 -18.67
C GLU A 362 43.17 -3.98 -18.05
N GLY A 363 42.39 -3.90 -16.97
CA GLY A 363 42.07 -2.67 -16.25
C GLY A 363 41.01 -1.77 -16.92
N MET A 364 40.55 -2.10 -18.13
CA MET A 364 39.52 -1.35 -18.82
C MET A 364 38.13 -1.66 -18.25
N PHE A 365 37.32 -0.64 -18.02
CA PHE A 365 35.94 -0.84 -17.61
C PHE A 365 35.09 -1.48 -18.73
N TYR A 366 34.27 -2.44 -18.44
CA TYR A 366 33.52 -3.23 -19.43
C TYR A 366 32.73 -2.41 -20.44
N ALA A 367 32.08 -1.33 -19.98
CA ALA A 367 31.28 -0.50 -20.88
C ALA A 367 32.13 0.32 -21.87
N ASP A 368 33.32 0.77 -21.43
CA ASP A 368 34.28 1.50 -22.28
C ASP A 368 34.91 0.56 -23.34
N ALA A 369 35.04 -0.71 -23.02
CA ALA A 369 35.56 -1.73 -23.92
C ALA A 369 34.67 -2.00 -25.14
N ASN A 370 33.37 -1.72 -25.09
CA ASN A 370 32.47 -1.95 -26.22
C ASN A 370 32.97 -1.30 -27.52
N LYS A 371 33.45 -0.06 -27.43
CA LYS A 371 34.00 0.64 -28.60
C LYS A 371 35.30 0.03 -29.06
N VAL A 372 36.20 -0.29 -28.14
CA VAL A 372 37.51 -0.91 -28.47
C VAL A 372 37.32 -2.26 -29.13
N ILE A 373 36.37 -3.06 -28.65
CA ILE A 373 36.04 -4.37 -29.22
C ILE A 373 35.46 -4.23 -30.63
N THR A 374 34.53 -3.29 -30.85
CA THR A 374 33.96 -3.07 -32.19
C THR A 374 35.00 -2.54 -33.19
N ASP A 375 35.92 -1.69 -32.74
CA ASP A 375 37.04 -1.21 -33.56
C ASP A 375 37.98 -2.38 -33.92
N LEU A 376 38.32 -3.25 -32.94
CA LEU A 376 39.15 -4.43 -33.17
C LEU A 376 38.48 -5.45 -34.10
N LEU A 377 37.17 -5.69 -33.93
CA LEU A 377 36.42 -6.57 -34.83
C LEU A 377 36.39 -6.03 -36.27
N THR A 378 36.35 -4.72 -36.43
CA THR A 378 36.43 -4.04 -37.73
C THR A 378 37.81 -4.26 -38.36
N GLU A 379 38.88 -4.05 -37.58
CA GLU A 379 40.25 -4.24 -38.04
C GLU A 379 40.52 -5.70 -38.49
N LYS A 380 39.95 -6.66 -37.76
CA LYS A 380 40.04 -8.09 -38.07
C LYS A 380 39.11 -8.53 -39.20
N GLY A 381 38.23 -7.66 -39.70
CA GLY A 381 37.25 -8.00 -40.73
C GLY A 381 36.13 -8.95 -40.24
N ALA A 382 35.92 -9.02 -38.93
CA ALA A 382 34.94 -9.90 -38.31
C ALA A 382 33.60 -9.19 -38.00
N LEU A 383 33.58 -7.85 -37.96
CA LEU A 383 32.36 -7.07 -37.77
C LEU A 383 31.57 -6.95 -39.06
N LEU A 384 30.36 -7.48 -39.12
CA LEU A 384 29.49 -7.43 -40.30
C LEU A 384 28.54 -6.25 -40.27
N ASN A 385 28.04 -5.91 -39.11
CA ASN A 385 27.15 -4.74 -38.92
C ASN A 385 27.25 -4.23 -37.48
N LEU A 386 27.11 -2.92 -37.32
CA LEU A 386 26.97 -2.21 -36.04
C LEU A 386 25.83 -1.24 -36.15
N SER A 387 24.87 -1.37 -35.28
CA SER A 387 23.76 -0.42 -35.09
C SER A 387 23.52 -0.17 -33.61
N TYR A 388 22.67 0.80 -33.29
CA TYR A 388 22.28 1.11 -31.94
C TYR A 388 20.77 1.05 -31.80
N PHE A 389 20.27 0.59 -30.64
CA PHE A 389 18.84 0.54 -30.36
C PHE A 389 18.57 0.77 -28.89
N VAL A 390 17.36 1.25 -28.59
CA VAL A 390 16.92 1.48 -27.22
C VAL A 390 16.14 0.27 -26.73
N HIS A 391 16.53 -0.24 -25.56
CA HIS A 391 15.86 -1.35 -24.91
C HIS A 391 15.90 -1.25 -23.39
N SER A 392 15.05 -2.01 -22.73
CA SER A 392 15.00 -2.10 -21.27
C SER A 392 16.21 -2.88 -20.74
N TYR A 393 16.96 -2.29 -19.80
CA TYR A 393 18.19 -2.87 -19.25
C TYR A 393 18.18 -2.84 -17.72
N PRO A 394 18.67 -3.89 -17.04
CA PRO A 394 18.69 -3.97 -15.58
C PRO A 394 19.68 -2.99 -14.95
N HIS A 395 19.22 -2.32 -13.89
CA HIS A 395 19.99 -1.36 -13.10
C HIS A 395 19.91 -1.70 -11.62
N ASP A 396 20.95 -1.39 -10.89
CA ASP A 396 20.95 -1.42 -9.43
C ASP A 396 19.92 -0.44 -8.87
N TRP A 397 19.02 -0.93 -8.06
CA TRP A 397 17.90 -0.16 -7.50
C TRP A 397 18.32 1.04 -6.65
N ARG A 398 19.53 1.03 -6.11
CA ARG A 398 20.09 2.10 -5.26
C ARG A 398 21.03 3.03 -5.99
N THR A 399 22.05 2.48 -6.63
CA THR A 399 23.02 3.31 -7.35
C THR A 399 22.48 3.85 -8.68
N LYS A 400 21.40 3.25 -9.19
CA LYS A 400 20.77 3.58 -10.49
C LYS A 400 21.72 3.41 -11.68
N LYS A 401 22.77 2.60 -11.51
CA LYS A 401 23.76 2.27 -12.53
C LYS A 401 23.46 0.89 -13.13
N PRO A 402 23.89 0.65 -14.39
CA PRO A 402 23.72 -0.65 -15.02
C PRO A 402 24.38 -1.79 -14.22
N VAL A 403 23.75 -2.96 -14.23
CA VAL A 403 24.30 -4.19 -13.68
C VAL A 403 24.72 -5.12 -14.82
N ILE A 404 25.57 -6.09 -14.49
CA ILE A 404 26.03 -7.13 -15.42
C ILE A 404 25.74 -8.50 -14.84
N PHE A 405 25.73 -9.54 -15.67
CA PHE A 405 25.87 -10.91 -15.20
C PHE A 405 27.35 -11.22 -15.01
N ARG A 406 27.71 -11.71 -13.83
CA ARG A 406 29.09 -12.08 -13.48
C ARG A 406 29.10 -13.36 -12.67
N ALA A 407 29.81 -14.39 -13.16
CA ALA A 407 30.03 -15.61 -12.39
C ALA A 407 31.03 -15.35 -11.26
N THR A 408 30.62 -15.64 -10.05
CA THR A 408 31.42 -15.51 -8.83
C THR A 408 30.93 -16.52 -7.79
N PRO A 409 31.85 -17.07 -6.95
CA PRO A 409 31.41 -17.92 -5.86
C PRO A 409 30.50 -17.18 -4.89
N GLN A 410 29.30 -17.72 -4.67
CA GLN A 410 28.30 -17.13 -3.83
C GLN A 410 27.56 -18.19 -2.99
N TRP A 411 26.88 -17.74 -1.94
CA TRP A 411 25.98 -18.56 -1.17
C TRP A 411 24.56 -18.41 -1.68
N PHE A 412 23.87 -19.55 -1.84
CA PHE A 412 22.52 -19.63 -2.37
C PHE A 412 21.58 -20.34 -1.40
N ALA A 413 20.32 -19.91 -1.40
CA ALA A 413 19.21 -20.72 -0.94
C ALA A 413 18.54 -21.38 -2.15
N SER A 414 18.48 -22.71 -2.16
CA SER A 414 17.87 -23.48 -3.25
C SER A 414 16.36 -23.37 -3.19
N ILE A 415 15.79 -22.57 -4.08
CA ILE A 415 14.33 -22.48 -4.23
C ILE A 415 13.79 -23.76 -4.89
N ASP A 416 14.51 -24.34 -5.83
CA ASP A 416 14.11 -25.58 -6.53
C ASP A 416 13.80 -26.72 -5.55
N ALA A 417 14.51 -26.80 -4.44
CA ALA A 417 14.38 -27.89 -3.47
C ALA A 417 13.00 -27.93 -2.77
N PHE A 418 12.29 -26.79 -2.67
CA PHE A 418 10.99 -26.70 -2.00
C PHE A 418 10.00 -25.76 -2.69
N ARG A 419 10.23 -25.43 -3.97
CA ARG A 419 9.35 -24.59 -4.79
C ARG A 419 7.90 -25.05 -4.75
N GLN A 420 7.64 -26.34 -4.92
CA GLN A 420 6.28 -26.85 -4.95
C GLN A 420 5.57 -26.62 -3.62
N GLU A 421 6.26 -26.77 -2.50
CA GLU A 421 5.70 -26.47 -1.18
C GLU A 421 5.28 -25.00 -1.05
N ILE A 422 6.06 -24.07 -1.59
CA ILE A 422 5.72 -22.64 -1.60
C ILE A 422 4.47 -22.41 -2.46
N LEU A 423 4.41 -23.00 -3.66
CA LEU A 423 3.27 -22.86 -4.57
C LEU A 423 1.98 -23.43 -3.96
N ASP A 424 2.06 -24.58 -3.32
CA ASP A 424 0.92 -25.23 -2.64
C ASP A 424 0.38 -24.33 -1.50
N VAL A 425 1.26 -23.71 -0.72
CA VAL A 425 0.90 -22.79 0.35
C VAL A 425 0.24 -21.51 -0.20
N ILE A 426 0.73 -20.98 -1.32
CA ILE A 426 0.11 -19.81 -1.98
C ILE A 426 -1.32 -20.11 -2.41
N GLU A 427 -1.56 -21.30 -2.95
CA GLU A 427 -2.88 -21.69 -3.47
C GLU A 427 -3.89 -22.04 -2.38
N ASN A 428 -3.43 -22.72 -1.31
CA ASN A 428 -4.35 -23.40 -0.39
C ASN A 428 -4.42 -22.76 1.00
N ASP A 429 -3.38 -22.08 1.47
CA ASP A 429 -3.28 -21.66 2.87
C ASP A 429 -3.47 -20.16 3.07
N VAL A 430 -3.35 -19.34 2.00
CA VAL A 430 -3.38 -17.88 2.09
C VAL A 430 -4.61 -17.30 1.41
N LYS A 431 -5.34 -16.44 2.12
CA LYS A 431 -6.41 -15.63 1.54
C LYS A 431 -5.81 -14.38 0.89
N TRP A 432 -5.94 -14.27 -0.40
CA TRP A 432 -5.55 -13.09 -1.17
C TRP A 432 -6.78 -12.19 -1.37
N TYR A 433 -6.77 -11.00 -0.77
CA TYR A 433 -7.89 -10.06 -0.93
C TYR A 433 -7.99 -9.54 -2.36
N HIS A 434 -6.85 -9.43 -3.05
CA HIS A 434 -6.83 -9.14 -4.47
C HIS A 434 -6.45 -10.39 -5.26
N PRO A 435 -7.35 -10.97 -6.10
CA PRO A 435 -7.07 -12.22 -6.82
C PRO A 435 -5.84 -12.16 -7.73
N SER A 436 -5.57 -11.00 -8.34
CA SER A 436 -4.36 -10.80 -9.16
C SER A 436 -3.07 -10.92 -8.35
N GLY A 437 -3.11 -10.67 -7.04
CA GLY A 437 -1.95 -10.82 -6.15
C GLY A 437 -1.51 -12.28 -6.03
N GLN A 438 -2.46 -13.20 -5.90
CA GLN A 438 -2.16 -14.63 -5.89
C GLN A 438 -1.47 -15.08 -7.18
N VAL A 439 -2.03 -14.69 -8.32
CA VAL A 439 -1.46 -15.03 -9.64
C VAL A 439 -0.05 -14.46 -9.79
N ARG A 440 0.14 -13.22 -9.32
CA ARG A 440 1.43 -12.53 -9.43
C ARG A 440 2.52 -13.22 -8.60
N ILE A 441 2.27 -13.51 -7.33
CA ILE A 441 3.27 -14.16 -6.48
C ILE A 441 3.50 -15.62 -6.91
N TYR A 442 2.45 -16.32 -7.34
CA TYR A 442 2.58 -17.67 -7.87
C TYR A 442 3.54 -17.74 -9.06
N ASN A 443 3.32 -16.89 -10.06
CA ASN A 443 4.20 -16.82 -11.23
C ASN A 443 5.63 -16.43 -10.84
N MET A 444 5.80 -15.46 -9.94
CA MET A 444 7.12 -15.05 -9.46
C MET A 444 7.88 -16.18 -8.78
N VAL A 445 7.22 -17.02 -7.99
CA VAL A 445 7.84 -18.17 -7.33
C VAL A 445 8.08 -19.32 -8.31
N ARG A 446 7.14 -19.57 -9.22
CA ARG A 446 7.26 -20.62 -10.25
C ARG A 446 8.51 -20.39 -11.12
N ASP A 447 8.73 -19.16 -11.53
CA ASP A 447 9.75 -18.79 -12.51
C ASP A 447 11.07 -18.33 -11.85
N ARG A 448 11.11 -18.24 -10.51
CA ARG A 448 12.28 -17.76 -9.76
C ARG A 448 13.41 -18.81 -9.76
N GLY A 449 14.64 -18.37 -10.03
CA GLY A 449 15.84 -19.15 -9.77
C GLY A 449 16.19 -19.23 -8.27
N ASP A 450 17.30 -19.91 -7.96
CA ASP A 450 17.82 -19.95 -6.59
C ASP A 450 18.18 -18.55 -6.10
N TRP A 451 17.96 -18.32 -4.83
CA TRP A 451 18.16 -17.02 -4.21
C TRP A 451 19.61 -16.84 -3.78
N VAL A 452 20.34 -15.90 -4.41
CA VAL A 452 21.68 -15.50 -3.96
C VAL A 452 21.55 -14.71 -2.66
N ILE A 453 22.03 -15.28 -1.55
CA ILE A 453 21.88 -14.71 -0.21
C ILE A 453 23.11 -13.98 0.31
N SER A 454 24.26 -14.15 -0.31
CA SER A 454 25.51 -13.49 0.09
C SER A 454 25.67 -12.12 -0.56
N ARG A 455 26.16 -11.15 0.23
CA ARG A 455 26.47 -9.79 -0.22
C ARG A 455 27.89 -9.42 0.23
N GLN A 456 28.68 -8.84 -0.66
CA GLN A 456 30.03 -8.37 -0.42
C GLN A 456 30.01 -6.98 0.25
N ARG A 457 29.28 -6.89 1.38
CA ARG A 457 29.08 -5.70 2.19
C ARG A 457 29.48 -5.99 3.65
N VAL A 458 29.54 -4.94 4.48
CA VAL A 458 29.91 -5.10 5.89
C VAL A 458 28.82 -4.69 6.87
N TRP A 459 27.80 -3.94 6.41
CA TRP A 459 26.69 -3.53 7.24
C TRP A 459 25.48 -4.45 7.02
N GLY A 460 25.42 -5.49 7.83
CA GLY A 460 24.37 -6.50 7.83
C GLY A 460 24.72 -7.66 8.73
N VAL A 461 23.85 -8.67 8.73
CA VAL A 461 24.06 -9.90 9.48
C VAL A 461 25.00 -10.82 8.69
N PRO A 462 26.16 -11.20 9.22
CA PRO A 462 27.10 -12.08 8.52
C PRO A 462 26.52 -13.48 8.33
N LEU A 463 26.97 -14.15 7.26
CA LEU A 463 26.72 -15.58 7.07
C LEU A 463 27.47 -16.39 8.12
N PRO A 464 26.79 -17.22 8.95
CA PRO A 464 27.43 -17.95 10.04
C PRO A 464 28.17 -19.20 9.54
N VAL A 465 29.08 -19.00 8.60
CA VAL A 465 29.84 -20.07 7.95
C VAL A 465 31.29 -20.00 8.35
N PHE A 466 31.83 -21.15 8.78
CA PHE A 466 33.24 -21.32 9.01
C PHE A 466 33.87 -22.15 7.89
N TYR A 467 35.16 -22.07 7.73
CA TYR A 467 35.96 -22.87 6.78
C TYR A 467 37.03 -23.65 7.51
N ALA A 468 37.13 -24.90 7.14
CA ALA A 468 38.22 -25.77 7.54
C ALA A 468 39.58 -25.38 6.87
N GLU A 469 40.68 -25.99 7.29
CA GLU A 469 42.00 -25.72 6.72
C GLU A 469 42.11 -26.04 5.23
N ASN A 470 41.36 -27.03 4.75
CA ASN A 470 41.26 -27.36 3.33
C ASN A 470 40.31 -26.45 2.52
N GLY A 471 39.68 -25.47 3.15
CA GLY A 471 38.74 -24.54 2.53
C GLY A 471 37.28 -25.04 2.45
N GLU A 472 36.99 -26.23 2.95
CA GLU A 472 35.61 -26.75 2.97
C GLU A 472 34.74 -25.98 3.98
N PRO A 473 33.50 -25.63 3.64
CA PRO A 473 32.63 -24.90 4.52
C PRO A 473 32.07 -25.78 5.63
N ILE A 474 31.94 -25.19 6.83
CA ILE A 474 31.37 -25.82 8.02
C ILE A 474 30.12 -25.08 8.40
N ILE A 475 28.97 -25.75 8.26
CA ILE A 475 27.65 -25.27 8.70
C ILE A 475 26.96 -26.44 9.39
N THR A 476 26.81 -26.38 10.68
CA THR A 476 26.11 -27.42 11.46
C THR A 476 25.11 -26.78 12.39
N SER A 477 24.12 -27.56 12.85
CA SER A 477 23.17 -27.06 13.88
C SER A 477 23.88 -26.59 15.15
N GLU A 478 24.99 -27.25 15.54
CA GLU A 478 25.79 -26.85 16.69
C GLU A 478 26.48 -25.50 16.48
N THR A 479 27.16 -25.31 15.34
CA THR A 479 27.88 -24.05 15.08
C THR A 479 26.92 -22.87 14.90
N THR A 480 25.82 -23.07 14.18
CA THR A 480 24.83 -22.00 13.95
C THR A 480 24.09 -21.60 15.22
N GLU A 481 23.68 -22.57 16.06
CA GLU A 481 23.04 -22.24 17.34
C GLU A 481 24.03 -21.54 18.30
N HIS A 482 25.30 -21.97 18.32
CA HIS A 482 26.31 -21.29 19.13
C HIS A 482 26.54 -19.84 18.70
N VAL A 483 26.60 -19.58 17.40
CA VAL A 483 26.69 -18.21 16.86
C VAL A 483 25.42 -17.40 17.21
N ALA A 484 24.24 -18.00 17.10
CA ALA A 484 22.98 -17.34 17.48
C ALA A 484 23.01 -16.90 18.96
N GLN A 485 23.46 -17.77 19.87
CA GLN A 485 23.60 -17.44 21.30
C GLN A 485 24.62 -16.31 21.55
N ILE A 486 25.72 -16.29 20.81
CA ILE A 486 26.70 -15.21 20.88
C ILE A 486 26.06 -13.89 20.38
N PHE A 487 25.33 -13.92 19.27
CA PHE A 487 24.68 -12.71 18.73
C PHE A 487 23.56 -12.20 19.64
N GLU A 488 22.77 -13.09 20.22
CA GLU A 488 21.74 -12.73 21.19
C GLU A 488 22.29 -11.93 22.37
N LYS A 489 23.51 -12.24 22.78
CA LYS A 489 24.18 -11.60 23.90
C LYS A 489 25.01 -10.37 23.54
N HIS A 490 25.66 -10.38 22.36
CA HIS A 490 26.70 -9.41 22.00
C HIS A 490 26.37 -8.65 20.70
N GLY A 491 25.37 -9.08 19.92
CA GLY A 491 25.12 -8.57 18.56
C GLY A 491 26.09 -9.13 17.52
N SER A 492 25.82 -8.87 16.27
CA SER A 492 26.59 -9.42 15.14
C SER A 492 27.97 -8.75 14.93
N ASP A 493 28.25 -7.63 15.58
CA ASP A 493 29.55 -6.93 15.44
C ASP A 493 30.73 -7.82 15.83
N VAL A 494 30.56 -8.69 16.82
CA VAL A 494 31.59 -9.63 17.28
C VAL A 494 32.06 -10.58 16.19
N TRP A 495 31.27 -10.83 15.15
CA TRP A 495 31.68 -11.64 13.99
C TRP A 495 32.88 -11.02 13.28
N PHE A 496 32.97 -9.72 13.22
CA PHE A 496 34.06 -8.99 12.58
C PHE A 496 35.21 -8.66 13.53
N GLU A 497 34.97 -8.73 14.84
CA GLU A 497 35.94 -8.36 15.88
C GLU A 497 36.70 -9.58 16.46
N TRP A 498 36.01 -10.74 16.60
CA TRP A 498 36.60 -11.93 17.23
C TRP A 498 37.18 -12.87 16.18
N ASP A 499 38.15 -13.69 16.62
CA ASP A 499 38.69 -14.75 15.77
C ASP A 499 37.68 -15.89 15.58
N ALA A 500 37.82 -16.65 14.48
CA ALA A 500 36.90 -17.76 14.16
C ALA A 500 36.80 -18.79 15.29
N LYS A 501 37.91 -19.11 15.96
CA LYS A 501 37.94 -20.05 17.06
C LYS A 501 37.14 -19.59 18.29
N ASP A 502 37.02 -18.28 18.52
CA ASP A 502 36.27 -17.71 19.66
C ASP A 502 34.77 -17.63 19.39
N LEU A 503 34.38 -17.80 18.12
CA LEU A 503 32.99 -17.89 17.64
C LEU A 503 32.50 -19.32 17.49
N LEU A 504 33.39 -20.32 17.61
CA LEU A 504 33.07 -21.74 17.62
C LEU A 504 32.87 -22.24 19.07
N PRO A 505 32.10 -23.34 19.26
CA PRO A 505 32.00 -23.97 20.57
C PRO A 505 33.34 -24.31 21.18
N GLU A 506 33.50 -24.21 22.49
CA GLU A 506 34.73 -24.55 23.19
C GLU A 506 35.16 -26.03 22.90
N GLY A 507 36.38 -26.21 22.45
CA GLY A 507 36.90 -27.54 22.07
C GLY A 507 36.40 -28.08 20.76
N PHE A 508 35.77 -27.25 19.89
CA PHE A 508 35.29 -27.67 18.57
C PHE A 508 36.45 -28.22 17.72
N THR A 509 36.21 -29.36 17.10
CA THR A 509 37.14 -30.04 16.18
C THR A 509 36.44 -30.46 14.90
N HIS A 510 37.18 -30.47 13.79
CA HIS A 510 36.66 -30.92 12.52
C HIS A 510 37.70 -31.77 11.77
N PRO A 511 37.31 -32.86 11.10
CA PRO A 511 38.27 -33.75 10.39
C PRO A 511 39.14 -32.99 9.37
N ASP A 512 38.58 -32.00 8.70
CA ASP A 512 39.27 -31.20 7.67
C ASP A 512 40.10 -30.03 8.26
N SER A 513 40.13 -29.89 9.60
CA SER A 513 41.01 -28.98 10.34
C SER A 513 41.81 -29.71 11.39
N PRO A 514 42.74 -30.57 10.99
CA PRO A 514 43.50 -31.42 11.93
C PRO A 514 44.39 -30.63 12.89
N ASN A 515 44.78 -29.39 12.54
CA ASN A 515 45.57 -28.49 13.37
C ASN A 515 44.69 -27.47 14.16
N GLY A 516 43.36 -27.59 14.06
CA GLY A 516 42.44 -26.70 14.74
C GLY A 516 42.42 -25.26 14.21
N ILE A 517 42.78 -25.06 12.93
CA ILE A 517 42.77 -23.78 12.27
C ILE A 517 41.43 -23.65 11.54
N PHE A 518 40.72 -22.55 11.81
CA PHE A 518 39.47 -22.22 11.20
C PHE A 518 39.48 -20.77 10.70
N THR A 519 38.81 -20.53 9.59
CA THR A 519 38.50 -19.20 9.11
C THR A 519 36.96 -19.02 9.03
N LYS A 520 36.49 -17.83 8.74
CA LYS A 520 35.04 -17.51 8.70
C LYS A 520 34.68 -16.75 7.44
N GLU A 521 33.43 -16.85 7.03
CA GLU A 521 32.88 -16.07 5.94
C GLU A 521 32.80 -14.59 6.33
N LEU A 522 33.05 -13.69 5.38
CA LEU A 522 32.97 -12.23 5.61
C LEU A 522 31.79 -11.58 4.91
N ASP A 523 31.17 -12.30 4.00
CA ASP A 523 29.95 -11.81 3.34
C ASP A 523 28.79 -11.73 4.34
N ILE A 524 27.91 -10.76 4.14
CA ILE A 524 26.68 -10.61 4.91
C ILE A 524 25.50 -11.22 4.15
N MET A 525 24.41 -11.49 4.85
CA MET A 525 23.16 -11.91 4.24
C MET A 525 22.49 -10.77 3.47
N ASP A 526 21.75 -11.14 2.46
CA ASP A 526 20.80 -10.24 1.77
C ASP A 526 19.84 -9.60 2.77
N VAL A 527 19.60 -8.31 2.67
CA VAL A 527 18.67 -7.58 3.56
C VAL A 527 17.24 -8.13 3.50
N TRP A 528 16.84 -8.71 2.37
CA TRP A 528 15.55 -9.40 2.27
C TRP A 528 15.47 -10.69 3.10
N PHE A 529 16.61 -11.25 3.47
CA PHE A 529 16.67 -12.34 4.43
C PHE A 529 16.41 -11.83 5.86
N ASP A 530 16.88 -10.63 6.21
CA ASP A 530 16.63 -9.99 7.49
C ASP A 530 15.13 -9.78 7.70
N SER A 531 14.50 -8.96 6.87
CA SER A 531 13.05 -8.72 6.96
C SER A 531 12.22 -9.98 6.70
N GLY A 532 12.69 -10.87 5.82
CA GLY A 532 12.11 -12.18 5.59
C GLY A 532 12.05 -13.09 6.82
N SER A 533 12.96 -12.89 7.79
CA SER A 533 13.03 -13.66 9.03
C SER A 533 12.15 -13.10 10.16
N SER A 534 11.37 -12.04 9.90
CA SER A 534 10.54 -11.40 10.92
C SER A 534 9.46 -12.31 11.52
N HIS A 535 9.02 -13.34 10.81
CA HIS A 535 8.14 -14.36 11.35
C HIS A 535 8.75 -15.11 12.55
N ALA A 536 10.05 -15.37 12.52
CA ALA A 536 10.79 -15.98 13.62
C ALA A 536 11.18 -14.92 14.67
N GLY A 537 11.84 -13.84 14.25
CA GLY A 537 12.38 -12.83 15.14
C GLY A 537 11.33 -11.94 15.84
N VAL A 538 10.09 -11.95 15.37
CA VAL A 538 9.01 -11.11 15.90
C VAL A 538 7.78 -11.94 16.28
N LEU A 539 7.15 -12.61 15.32
CA LEU A 539 5.91 -13.36 15.57
C LEU A 539 6.15 -14.56 16.49
N GLY A 540 7.34 -15.18 16.41
CA GLY A 540 7.70 -16.34 17.22
C GLY A 540 8.24 -16.00 18.62
N THR A 541 8.64 -14.75 18.87
CA THR A 541 9.31 -14.36 20.12
C THR A 541 8.47 -13.49 21.05
N ARG A 542 7.40 -12.86 20.56
CA ARG A 542 6.54 -11.96 21.33
C ARG A 542 5.25 -12.64 21.74
N GLU A 543 5.00 -12.69 23.04
CA GLU A 543 3.82 -13.36 23.62
C GLU A 543 2.48 -12.73 23.17
N GLU A 544 2.49 -11.43 22.89
CA GLU A 544 1.30 -10.72 22.43
C GLU A 544 0.94 -10.98 20.95
N LEU A 545 1.85 -11.56 20.18
CA LEU A 545 1.67 -11.88 18.77
C LEU A 545 1.39 -13.36 18.54
N SER A 546 1.10 -13.73 17.31
CA SER A 546 0.87 -15.11 16.90
C SER A 546 1.54 -15.41 15.57
N PHE A 547 1.98 -16.65 15.39
CA PHE A 547 2.45 -17.18 14.10
C PHE A 547 1.49 -18.28 13.61
N PRO A 548 1.00 -18.23 12.36
CA PRO A 548 1.14 -17.12 11.40
C PRO A 548 0.41 -15.85 11.85
N ALA A 549 0.81 -14.69 11.35
CA ALA A 549 0.03 -13.47 11.47
C ALA A 549 -1.32 -13.59 10.76
N ASP A 550 -2.33 -12.87 11.19
CA ASP A 550 -3.64 -12.88 10.50
C ASP A 550 -3.56 -12.14 9.16
N MET A 551 -2.75 -11.08 9.08
CA MET A 551 -2.63 -10.26 7.88
C MET A 551 -1.25 -9.63 7.68
N TYR A 552 -0.81 -9.59 6.41
CA TYR A 552 0.20 -8.68 5.90
C TYR A 552 -0.48 -7.65 5.00
N LEU A 553 -0.17 -6.36 5.18
CA LEU A 553 -0.63 -5.26 4.32
C LEU A 553 0.57 -4.41 3.92
N GLU A 554 0.93 -4.41 2.65
CA GLU A 554 2.01 -3.59 2.11
C GLU A 554 1.70 -3.14 0.67
N GLY A 555 2.62 -2.38 0.07
CA GLY A 555 2.56 -1.99 -1.33
C GLY A 555 2.60 -3.19 -2.29
N SER A 556 2.06 -3.02 -3.48
CA SER A 556 2.01 -4.06 -4.50
C SER A 556 3.39 -4.47 -5.05
N ASP A 557 4.43 -3.68 -4.81
CA ASP A 557 5.83 -4.02 -5.09
C ASP A 557 6.34 -5.14 -4.17
N GLN A 558 5.73 -5.34 -3.01
CA GLN A 558 6.15 -6.33 -2.02
C GLN A 558 5.84 -7.78 -2.41
N TYR A 559 5.11 -8.02 -3.49
CA TYR A 559 5.04 -9.37 -4.09
C TYR A 559 6.41 -9.87 -4.55
N ARG A 560 7.32 -8.97 -4.94
CA ARG A 560 8.72 -9.28 -5.25
C ARG A 560 9.66 -9.09 -4.06
N GLY A 561 9.21 -8.39 -3.01
CA GLY A 561 9.97 -8.09 -1.80
C GLY A 561 9.55 -8.94 -0.61
N TRP A 562 9.04 -8.29 0.44
CA TRP A 562 8.79 -8.89 1.75
C TRP A 562 7.73 -9.99 1.75
N PHE A 563 6.66 -9.90 0.95
CA PHE A 563 5.68 -11.00 0.84
C PHE A 563 6.35 -12.29 0.38
N ASN A 564 7.28 -12.20 -0.55
CA ASN A 564 8.00 -13.33 -1.12
C ASN A 564 9.12 -13.83 -0.19
N SER A 565 9.96 -12.95 0.32
CA SER A 565 11.08 -13.34 1.20
C SER A 565 10.59 -13.96 2.51
N SER A 566 9.56 -13.37 3.15
CA SER A 566 8.92 -13.93 4.35
C SER A 566 8.29 -15.30 4.07
N LEU A 567 7.60 -15.45 2.95
CA LEU A 567 6.99 -16.71 2.55
C LEU A 567 8.05 -17.79 2.33
N THR A 568 9.11 -17.45 1.59
CA THR A 568 10.20 -18.37 1.27
C THR A 568 10.88 -18.90 2.54
N THR A 569 11.30 -18.02 3.43
CA THR A 569 11.98 -18.41 4.67
C THR A 569 11.05 -19.15 5.62
N SER A 570 9.78 -18.73 5.73
CA SER A 570 8.80 -19.39 6.59
C SER A 570 8.45 -20.81 6.10
N VAL A 571 8.24 -20.99 4.81
CA VAL A 571 7.99 -22.33 4.24
C VAL A 571 9.22 -23.22 4.36
N ALA A 572 10.42 -22.67 4.14
CA ALA A 572 11.65 -23.42 4.31
C ALA A 572 11.81 -23.98 5.73
N VAL A 573 11.42 -23.20 6.76
CA VAL A 573 11.63 -23.57 8.17
C VAL A 573 10.39 -24.24 8.77
N HIS A 574 9.19 -23.73 8.52
CA HIS A 574 7.95 -24.13 9.20
C HIS A 574 6.97 -24.91 8.31
N LYS A 575 7.21 -25.00 7.00
CA LYS A 575 6.28 -25.58 6.01
C LYS A 575 4.91 -24.88 5.99
N LYS A 576 4.88 -23.59 6.34
CA LYS A 576 3.68 -22.75 6.43
C LYS A 576 3.98 -21.35 5.99
N ALA A 577 2.94 -20.64 5.47
CA ALA A 577 3.02 -19.20 5.26
C ALA A 577 3.17 -18.46 6.60
N PRO A 578 3.85 -17.29 6.61
CA PRO A 578 3.96 -16.46 7.81
C PRO A 578 2.69 -15.63 8.06
N TYR A 579 1.75 -15.67 7.14
CA TYR A 579 0.49 -14.92 7.15
C TYR A 579 -0.67 -15.77 6.67
N LYS A 580 -1.86 -15.52 7.21
CA LYS A 580 -3.13 -16.14 6.79
C LYS A 580 -3.77 -15.39 5.63
N SER A 581 -3.51 -14.09 5.52
CA SER A 581 -4.04 -13.27 4.44
C SER A 581 -3.08 -12.16 4.02
N VAL A 582 -3.22 -11.75 2.76
CA VAL A 582 -2.47 -10.63 2.17
C VAL A 582 -3.44 -9.62 1.56
N LEU A 583 -3.23 -8.37 1.92
CA LEU A 583 -3.89 -7.21 1.35
C LEU A 583 -2.80 -6.30 0.77
N SER A 584 -2.91 -5.92 -0.50
CA SER A 584 -1.92 -5.04 -1.12
C SER A 584 -2.52 -3.69 -1.48
N GLN A 585 -1.70 -2.66 -1.37
CA GLN A 585 -2.03 -1.30 -1.75
C GLN A 585 -1.26 -0.85 -2.99
N GLY A 586 -1.83 0.13 -3.71
CA GLY A 586 -1.18 0.82 -4.81
C GLY A 586 -0.19 1.89 -4.34
N PHE A 587 0.37 2.62 -5.31
CA PHE A 587 1.29 3.72 -5.08
C PHE A 587 0.56 5.05 -4.94
N VAL A 588 1.21 6.00 -4.27
CA VAL A 588 0.73 7.38 -4.21
C VAL A 588 1.39 8.19 -5.32
N MET A 589 0.56 8.69 -6.22
CA MET A 589 0.95 9.53 -7.35
C MET A 589 0.58 10.99 -7.08
N ASP A 590 1.19 11.92 -7.82
CA ASP A 590 0.76 13.32 -7.80
C ASP A 590 -0.63 13.51 -8.43
N GLY A 591 -1.14 14.73 -8.45
CA GLY A 591 -2.46 15.06 -9.01
C GLY A 591 -2.61 14.75 -10.50
N GLU A 592 -1.50 14.67 -11.25
CA GLU A 592 -1.47 14.31 -12.67
C GLU A 592 -1.30 12.80 -12.89
N GLY A 593 -1.09 12.01 -11.84
CA GLY A 593 -0.86 10.56 -11.92
C GLY A 593 0.60 10.19 -12.20
N LYS A 594 1.55 11.08 -11.91
CA LYS A 594 2.98 10.81 -12.02
C LYS A 594 3.57 10.41 -10.68
N LYS A 595 4.59 9.57 -10.71
CA LYS A 595 5.35 9.20 -9.51
C LYS A 595 5.99 10.45 -8.89
N MET A 596 5.82 10.63 -7.58
CA MET A 596 6.44 11.73 -6.86
C MET A 596 7.94 11.52 -6.68
N SER A 597 8.73 12.56 -6.95
CA SER A 597 10.17 12.55 -6.71
C SER A 597 10.69 13.95 -6.36
N LYS A 598 11.78 14.01 -5.58
CA LYS A 598 12.43 15.30 -5.23
C LYS A 598 12.93 16.04 -6.47
N SER A 599 13.37 15.31 -7.49
CA SER A 599 13.86 15.89 -8.75
C SER A 599 12.77 16.54 -9.59
N LEU A 600 11.52 16.06 -9.51
CA LEU A 600 10.36 16.65 -10.19
C LEU A 600 9.70 17.78 -9.38
N GLY A 601 10.06 17.93 -8.10
CA GLY A 601 9.48 18.94 -7.23
C GLY A 601 8.00 18.74 -6.87
N ASN A 602 7.44 17.55 -7.13
CA ASN A 602 6.02 17.21 -6.95
C ASN A 602 5.74 16.42 -5.65
N VAL A 603 6.70 16.40 -4.71
CA VAL A 603 6.57 15.63 -3.46
C VAL A 603 5.70 16.38 -2.46
N ILE A 604 4.66 15.71 -1.98
CA ILE A 604 3.84 16.15 -0.83
C ILE A 604 4.33 15.42 0.42
N SER A 605 4.72 16.20 1.43
CA SER A 605 5.25 15.67 2.70
C SER A 605 4.17 15.57 3.75
N PRO A 606 3.93 14.39 4.34
CA PRO A 606 2.97 14.24 5.44
C PRO A 606 3.27 15.18 6.62
N ALA A 607 4.55 15.31 6.98
CA ALA A 607 4.97 16.17 8.07
C ALA A 607 4.62 17.65 7.83
N LYS A 608 4.71 18.12 6.58
CA LYS A 608 4.33 19.48 6.20
C LYS A 608 2.82 19.66 6.24
N GLU A 609 2.07 18.71 5.66
CA GLU A 609 0.60 18.79 5.63
C GLU A 609 -0.01 18.71 7.03
N MET A 610 0.54 17.92 7.94
CA MET A 610 0.08 17.88 9.32
C MET A 610 0.26 19.22 10.07
N LYS A 611 1.29 20.00 9.74
CA LYS A 611 1.52 21.34 10.33
C LYS A 611 0.50 22.37 9.85
N THR A 612 -0.10 22.17 8.70
CA THR A 612 -1.04 23.12 8.08
C THR A 612 -2.48 22.67 8.18
N LYS A 613 -2.77 21.38 7.94
CA LYS A 613 -4.12 20.82 7.85
C LYS A 613 -4.46 19.87 9.00
N GLY A 614 -3.46 19.24 9.61
CA GLY A 614 -3.62 18.22 10.65
C GLY A 614 -3.60 16.79 10.10
N ALA A 615 -3.42 15.83 11.01
CA ALA A 615 -3.37 14.41 10.69
C ALA A 615 -4.74 13.85 10.29
N ASP A 616 -5.83 14.28 10.93
CA ASP A 616 -7.19 13.81 10.61
C ASP A 616 -7.58 14.10 9.15
N ILE A 617 -7.05 15.16 8.52
CA ILE A 617 -7.28 15.43 7.10
C ILE A 617 -6.57 14.39 6.22
N ILE A 618 -5.34 14.03 6.54
CA ILE A 618 -4.60 12.97 5.80
C ILE A 618 -5.30 11.63 6.01
N ARG A 619 -5.74 11.32 7.23
CA ARG A 619 -6.49 10.09 7.55
C ARG A 619 -7.82 10.04 6.78
N LEU A 620 -8.53 11.15 6.69
CA LEU A 620 -9.77 11.25 5.92
C LEU A 620 -9.50 11.08 4.41
N TRP A 621 -8.38 11.63 3.88
CA TRP A 621 -7.96 11.38 2.52
C TRP A 621 -7.69 9.89 2.27
N VAL A 622 -6.95 9.21 3.14
CA VAL A 622 -6.69 7.75 3.02
C VAL A 622 -7.99 6.96 2.96
N SER A 623 -9.00 7.34 3.76
CA SER A 623 -10.31 6.69 3.71
C SER A 623 -11.12 7.02 2.45
N SER A 624 -10.81 8.12 1.74
CA SER A 624 -11.57 8.58 0.58
C SER A 624 -11.20 7.91 -0.74
N VAL A 625 -10.06 7.21 -0.78
CA VAL A 625 -9.49 6.62 -2.00
C VAL A 625 -9.66 5.10 -2.02
N ASP A 626 -9.69 4.55 -3.22
CA ASP A 626 -9.52 3.11 -3.44
C ASP A 626 -8.03 2.76 -3.36
N TYR A 627 -7.57 2.47 -2.14
CA TYR A 627 -6.15 2.27 -1.85
C TYR A 627 -5.57 0.96 -2.45
N GLU A 628 -6.40 0.03 -2.90
CA GLU A 628 -5.93 -1.19 -3.57
C GLU A 628 -5.35 -0.90 -4.97
N SER A 629 -5.67 0.27 -5.53
CA SER A 629 -5.14 0.80 -6.77
C SER A 629 -4.19 1.98 -6.51
N ASP A 630 -3.49 2.45 -7.55
CA ASP A 630 -2.69 3.67 -7.46
C ASP A 630 -3.59 4.88 -7.18
N VAL A 631 -3.23 5.66 -6.18
CA VAL A 631 -4.04 6.79 -5.69
C VAL A 631 -3.36 8.12 -5.97
N ARG A 632 -4.16 9.17 -6.11
CA ARG A 632 -3.67 10.53 -6.38
C ARG A 632 -3.77 11.41 -5.15
N ILE A 633 -2.81 12.31 -5.02
CA ILE A 633 -2.83 13.36 -4.01
C ILE A 633 -2.36 14.68 -4.61
N SER A 634 -3.02 15.76 -4.21
CA SER A 634 -2.64 17.14 -4.53
C SER A 634 -3.17 18.08 -3.44
N ASP A 635 -2.73 19.34 -3.44
CA ASP A 635 -3.27 20.36 -2.56
C ASP A 635 -4.78 20.56 -2.77
N GLU A 636 -5.26 20.52 -4.03
CA GLU A 636 -6.68 20.63 -4.34
C GLU A 636 -7.47 19.48 -3.74
N ILE A 637 -6.97 18.24 -3.87
CA ILE A 637 -7.61 17.04 -3.29
C ILE A 637 -7.69 17.19 -1.77
N LEU A 638 -6.61 17.57 -1.11
CA LEU A 638 -6.60 17.76 0.35
C LEU A 638 -7.51 18.91 0.80
N ASN A 639 -7.66 19.97 0.00
CA ASN A 639 -8.60 21.04 0.27
C ASN A 639 -10.05 20.56 0.14
N GLN A 640 -10.38 19.75 -0.87
CA GLN A 640 -11.70 19.12 -1.00
C GLN A 640 -12.02 18.22 0.19
N VAL A 641 -11.08 17.41 0.63
CA VAL A 641 -11.20 16.56 1.82
C VAL A 641 -11.40 17.41 3.08
N SER A 642 -10.72 18.55 3.18
CA SER A 642 -10.91 19.51 4.29
C SER A 642 -12.33 20.10 4.32
N GLU A 643 -12.96 20.35 3.16
CA GLU A 643 -14.36 20.79 3.12
C GLU A 643 -15.32 19.68 3.58
N VAL A 644 -15.05 18.43 3.20
CA VAL A 644 -15.81 17.28 3.71
C VAL A 644 -15.66 17.14 5.22
N TYR A 645 -14.44 17.26 5.74
CA TYR A 645 -14.20 17.29 7.19
C TYR A 645 -15.03 18.36 7.91
N ARG A 646 -15.09 19.57 7.35
CA ARG A 646 -15.90 20.66 7.93
C ARG A 646 -17.38 20.31 7.97
N LYS A 647 -17.91 19.67 6.93
CA LYS A 647 -19.34 19.24 6.91
C LYS A 647 -19.60 18.21 8.01
N ILE A 648 -18.76 17.19 8.13
CA ILE A 648 -18.88 16.18 9.19
C ILE A 648 -18.82 16.86 10.57
N ARG A 649 -17.81 17.69 10.81
CA ARG A 649 -17.63 18.40 12.08
C ARG A 649 -18.82 19.31 12.43
N ASN A 650 -19.33 20.06 11.45
CA ASN A 650 -20.49 20.94 11.64
C ASN A 650 -21.75 20.15 11.98
N THR A 651 -21.95 18.98 11.35
CA THR A 651 -23.06 18.06 11.64
C THR A 651 -22.98 17.56 13.09
N MET A 652 -21.81 17.09 13.51
CA MET A 652 -21.59 16.68 14.89
C MET A 652 -21.79 17.82 15.89
N ARG A 653 -21.29 19.01 15.56
CA ARG A 653 -21.46 20.18 16.41
C ARG A 653 -22.93 20.60 16.56
N PHE A 654 -23.72 20.51 15.49
CA PHE A 654 -25.14 20.76 15.55
C PHE A 654 -25.86 19.80 16.50
N MET A 655 -25.57 18.51 16.37
CA MET A 655 -26.16 17.49 17.24
C MET A 655 -25.73 17.68 18.71
N LEU A 656 -24.43 17.95 18.97
CA LEU A 656 -23.94 18.26 20.32
C LEU A 656 -24.66 19.45 20.91
N ALA A 657 -24.80 20.55 20.15
CA ALA A 657 -25.44 21.75 20.64
C ALA A 657 -26.90 21.54 21.05
N ASN A 658 -27.61 20.67 20.30
CA ASN A 658 -29.02 20.42 20.50
C ASN A 658 -29.33 19.23 21.45
N THR A 659 -28.29 18.61 22.02
CA THR A 659 -28.43 17.54 23.02
C THR A 659 -27.72 17.85 24.34
N THR A 660 -27.28 19.08 24.55
CA THR A 660 -26.56 19.51 25.77
C THR A 660 -27.37 19.29 27.03
N ASP A 661 -28.69 19.59 26.99
CA ASP A 661 -29.66 19.41 28.08
C ASP A 661 -30.32 18.03 28.09
N PHE A 662 -29.88 17.10 27.22
CA PHE A 662 -30.43 15.76 27.14
C PHE A 662 -29.66 14.79 28.03
N ASP A 663 -30.41 14.04 28.85
CA ASP A 663 -29.86 12.90 29.60
C ASP A 663 -30.45 11.61 29.03
N PRO A 664 -29.65 10.73 28.42
CA PRO A 664 -30.14 9.50 27.79
C PRO A 664 -30.87 8.56 28.77
N LYS A 665 -30.54 8.63 30.09
CA LYS A 665 -31.17 7.79 31.09
C LYS A 665 -32.51 8.32 31.57
N ALA A 666 -32.70 9.65 31.50
CA ALA A 666 -33.92 10.31 32.01
C ALA A 666 -34.91 10.71 30.92
N HIS A 667 -34.40 11.02 29.71
CA HIS A 667 -35.17 11.68 28.66
C HIS A 667 -35.37 10.85 27.40
N ALA A 668 -34.77 9.67 27.30
CA ALA A 668 -34.91 8.85 26.10
C ALA A 668 -36.35 8.37 25.89
N VAL A 669 -36.81 8.47 24.65
CA VAL A 669 -38.12 7.99 24.20
C VAL A 669 -37.96 6.65 23.52
N ALA A 670 -38.82 5.67 23.83
CA ALA A 670 -38.81 4.37 23.23
C ALA A 670 -39.11 4.44 21.72
N PHE A 671 -38.57 3.52 20.91
CA PHE A 671 -38.73 3.55 19.46
C PHE A 671 -40.20 3.55 19.01
N GLU A 672 -41.03 2.73 19.65
CA GLU A 672 -42.47 2.61 19.37
C GLU A 672 -43.25 3.90 19.64
N ASP A 673 -42.78 4.75 20.54
CA ASP A 673 -43.40 6.01 20.89
C ASP A 673 -42.87 7.19 20.06
N LEU A 674 -41.82 6.96 19.25
CA LEU A 674 -41.26 7.99 18.38
C LEU A 674 -42.24 8.33 17.24
N ARG A 675 -42.16 9.55 16.72
CA ARG A 675 -42.86 9.93 15.50
C ARG A 675 -42.32 9.12 14.32
N THR A 676 -43.12 8.92 13.30
CA THR A 676 -42.74 8.12 12.11
C THR A 676 -41.47 8.62 11.42
N VAL A 677 -41.24 9.95 11.41
CA VAL A 677 -40.02 10.56 10.84
C VAL A 677 -38.80 10.23 11.68
N ASP A 678 -38.93 10.20 12.99
CA ASP A 678 -37.87 9.88 13.94
C ASP A 678 -37.53 8.39 13.87
N GLN A 679 -38.55 7.52 13.78
CA GLN A 679 -38.38 6.07 13.53
C GLN A 679 -37.64 5.84 12.19
N TYR A 680 -38.09 6.51 11.12
CA TYR A 680 -37.42 6.40 9.81
C TYR A 680 -35.94 6.77 9.91
N MET A 681 -35.60 7.85 10.60
CA MET A 681 -34.21 8.30 10.68
C MET A 681 -33.33 7.28 11.42
N LEU A 682 -33.84 6.67 12.51
CA LEU A 682 -33.09 5.59 13.20
C LEU A 682 -32.91 4.34 12.33
N VAL A 683 -33.97 3.93 11.61
CA VAL A 683 -33.89 2.78 10.70
C VAL A 683 -32.89 3.07 9.57
N ARG A 684 -32.96 4.26 8.99
CA ARG A 684 -32.05 4.69 7.93
C ARG A 684 -30.59 4.75 8.41
N PHE A 685 -30.36 5.27 9.60
CA PHE A 685 -29.05 5.30 10.23
C PHE A 685 -28.52 3.89 10.54
N ASN A 686 -29.41 3.00 10.99
CA ASN A 686 -29.05 1.60 11.25
C ASN A 686 -28.58 0.86 9.99
N GLN A 687 -29.15 1.19 8.81
CA GLN A 687 -28.62 0.68 7.54
C GLN A 687 -27.18 1.17 7.30
N LEU A 688 -26.87 2.43 7.66
CA LEU A 688 -25.52 2.95 7.57
C LEU A 688 -24.57 2.22 8.54
N VAL A 689 -25.00 1.96 9.77
CA VAL A 689 -24.21 1.18 10.76
C VAL A 689 -23.83 -0.19 10.20
N ASP A 690 -24.79 -0.93 9.65
CA ASP A 690 -24.56 -2.24 9.04
C ASP A 690 -23.58 -2.16 7.86
N SER A 691 -23.80 -1.20 6.97
CA SER A 691 -22.94 -0.96 5.81
C SER A 691 -21.49 -0.64 6.22
N ILE A 692 -21.32 0.23 7.22
CA ILE A 692 -19.97 0.63 7.70
C ILE A 692 -19.27 -0.54 8.40
N ARG A 693 -19.97 -1.30 9.24
CA ARG A 693 -19.38 -2.49 9.89
C ARG A 693 -18.90 -3.50 8.86
N LYS A 694 -19.71 -3.80 7.85
CA LYS A 694 -19.32 -4.67 6.73
C LYS A 694 -18.13 -4.10 5.94
N ALA A 695 -18.10 -2.78 5.74
CA ALA A 695 -17.00 -2.12 5.06
C ALA A 695 -15.67 -2.25 5.83
N TYR A 696 -15.68 -2.08 7.15
CA TYR A 696 -14.49 -2.32 7.98
C TYR A 696 -14.05 -3.79 7.96
N ASP A 697 -15.00 -4.73 8.01
CA ASP A 697 -14.68 -6.17 7.96
C ASP A 697 -14.07 -6.59 6.63
N ASN A 698 -14.43 -5.93 5.54
CA ASN A 698 -13.91 -6.15 4.21
C ASN A 698 -12.80 -5.17 3.80
N TYR A 699 -12.35 -4.32 4.71
CA TYR A 699 -11.29 -3.32 4.49
C TYR A 699 -11.60 -2.30 3.39
N GLN A 700 -12.88 -1.99 3.18
CA GLN A 700 -13.39 -1.05 2.17
C GLN A 700 -13.61 0.35 2.77
N PHE A 701 -12.54 1.07 3.08
CA PHE A 701 -12.61 2.34 3.79
C PHE A 701 -13.29 3.44 2.99
N SER A 702 -13.21 3.40 1.66
CA SER A 702 -13.92 4.35 0.79
C SER A 702 -15.45 4.22 0.90
N THR A 703 -15.96 3.04 1.19
CA THR A 703 -17.40 2.83 1.48
C THR A 703 -17.79 3.52 2.79
N VAL A 704 -16.94 3.48 3.82
CA VAL A 704 -17.16 4.22 5.08
C VAL A 704 -17.23 5.71 4.80
N TYR A 705 -16.23 6.25 4.10
CA TYR A 705 -16.16 7.65 3.73
C TYR A 705 -17.41 8.12 2.97
N GLN A 706 -17.76 7.44 1.89
CA GLN A 706 -18.92 7.79 1.06
C GLN A 706 -20.24 7.67 1.84
N GLY A 707 -20.41 6.61 2.61
CA GLY A 707 -21.60 6.38 3.43
C GLY A 707 -21.82 7.50 4.44
N VAL A 708 -20.77 7.88 5.17
CA VAL A 708 -20.84 8.96 6.17
C VAL A 708 -21.15 10.31 5.53
N ILE A 709 -20.46 10.64 4.43
CA ILE A 709 -20.68 11.93 3.75
C ILE A 709 -22.10 12.03 3.22
N ASN A 710 -22.56 10.97 2.55
CA ASN A 710 -23.91 10.95 2.00
C ASN A 710 -24.95 11.09 3.10
N PHE A 711 -24.81 10.36 4.19
CA PHE A 711 -25.71 10.45 5.34
C PHE A 711 -25.69 11.84 5.99
N CYS A 712 -24.52 12.40 6.27
CA CYS A 712 -24.38 13.74 6.85
C CYS A 712 -24.93 14.84 5.94
N THR A 713 -24.79 14.71 4.62
CA THR A 713 -25.21 15.74 3.66
C THR A 713 -26.67 15.60 3.29
N VAL A 714 -27.11 14.41 2.87
CA VAL A 714 -28.45 14.18 2.32
C VAL A 714 -29.46 13.88 3.43
N ASP A 715 -29.21 12.83 4.21
CA ASP A 715 -30.17 12.38 5.20
C ASP A 715 -30.29 13.37 6.39
N LEU A 716 -29.15 13.86 6.89
CA LEU A 716 -29.12 14.80 8.00
C LEU A 716 -29.26 16.26 7.54
N SER A 717 -28.28 16.85 6.89
CA SER A 717 -28.25 18.30 6.68
C SER A 717 -29.36 18.82 5.76
N GLN A 718 -29.68 18.09 4.66
CA GLN A 718 -30.71 18.52 3.71
C GLN A 718 -32.14 18.14 4.11
N PHE A 719 -32.32 17.31 5.11
CA PHE A 719 -33.61 16.85 5.55
C PHE A 719 -33.77 16.95 7.08
N TYR A 720 -33.23 15.98 7.83
CA TYR A 720 -33.62 15.81 9.23
C TYR A 720 -33.19 16.95 10.14
N LEU A 721 -31.98 17.47 10.00
CA LEU A 721 -31.49 18.58 10.83
C LEU A 721 -32.13 19.93 10.46
N ASP A 722 -32.55 20.10 9.21
CA ASP A 722 -33.24 21.33 8.84
C ASP A 722 -34.67 21.36 9.43
N PHE A 723 -35.36 20.24 9.31
CA PHE A 723 -36.65 20.02 9.97
C PHE A 723 -36.51 20.09 11.51
N ALA A 724 -35.44 19.52 12.08
CA ALA A 724 -35.22 19.52 13.53
C ALA A 724 -35.25 20.91 14.17
N LYS A 725 -34.79 21.93 13.49
CA LYS A 725 -34.75 23.30 14.02
C LYS A 725 -36.13 23.80 14.48
N ASP A 726 -37.18 23.48 13.74
CA ASP A 726 -38.56 23.89 14.13
C ASP A 726 -39.05 23.15 15.38
N VAL A 727 -38.52 21.97 15.67
CA VAL A 727 -38.88 21.21 16.87
C VAL A 727 -37.98 21.61 18.04
N VAL A 728 -36.66 21.43 17.91
CA VAL A 728 -35.73 21.57 19.06
C VAL A 728 -35.59 23.00 19.54
N TYR A 729 -35.85 24.04 18.69
CA TYR A 729 -35.76 25.45 19.10
C TYR A 729 -37.08 26.03 19.56
N ILE A 730 -38.20 25.55 18.99
CA ILE A 730 -39.50 26.16 19.19
C ILE A 730 -40.28 25.52 20.33
N ASP A 731 -40.13 24.19 20.51
CA ASP A 731 -40.83 23.47 21.58
C ASP A 731 -40.32 23.90 22.98
N GLN A 732 -41.10 23.58 24.01
CA GLN A 732 -40.69 23.74 25.40
C GLN A 732 -39.57 22.76 25.77
N GLU A 733 -38.83 23.09 26.84
CA GLU A 733 -37.60 22.33 27.22
C GLU A 733 -37.85 20.84 27.35
N ASN A 734 -38.91 20.42 28.03
CA ASN A 734 -39.29 19.03 28.25
C ASN A 734 -40.41 18.56 27.34
N GLY A 735 -40.63 19.23 26.19
CA GLY A 735 -41.65 18.79 25.21
C GLY A 735 -41.37 17.40 24.69
N PHE A 736 -42.42 16.61 24.54
CA PHE A 736 -42.30 15.22 24.10
C PHE A 736 -41.62 15.12 22.73
N GLU A 737 -42.05 15.91 21.74
CA GLU A 737 -41.43 15.91 20.40
C GLU A 737 -39.98 16.33 20.42
N ARG A 738 -39.64 17.30 21.27
CA ARG A 738 -38.25 17.73 21.44
C ARG A 738 -37.40 16.62 22.04
N ARG A 739 -37.85 15.94 23.10
CA ARG A 739 -37.12 14.82 23.71
C ARG A 739 -37.04 13.61 22.79
N ALA A 740 -38.10 13.31 22.00
CA ALA A 740 -38.08 12.28 20.97
C ALA A 740 -36.96 12.56 19.92
N MET A 741 -36.93 13.79 19.40
CA MET A 741 -35.91 14.19 18.45
C MET A 741 -34.50 14.19 19.05
N GLN A 742 -34.34 14.67 20.28
CA GLN A 742 -33.04 14.61 20.98
C GLN A 742 -32.56 13.16 21.19
N THR A 743 -33.49 12.23 21.43
CA THR A 743 -33.18 10.81 21.51
C THR A 743 -32.50 10.33 20.21
N VAL A 744 -33.09 10.66 19.07
CA VAL A 744 -32.52 10.29 17.73
C VAL A 744 -31.19 10.99 17.49
N LEU A 745 -31.10 12.29 17.75
CA LEU A 745 -29.85 13.04 17.53
C LEU A 745 -28.71 12.52 18.40
N TYR A 746 -28.98 12.18 19.66
CA TYR A 746 -27.98 11.66 20.58
C TYR A 746 -27.52 10.25 20.17
N ASP A 747 -28.43 9.34 19.82
CA ASP A 747 -28.12 7.98 19.38
C ASP A 747 -27.27 8.01 18.11
N ILE A 748 -27.64 8.81 17.12
CA ILE A 748 -26.86 8.99 15.89
C ILE A 748 -25.47 9.54 16.22
N LEU A 749 -25.38 10.58 17.05
CA LEU A 749 -24.10 11.23 17.36
C LEU A 749 -23.13 10.26 18.06
N VAL A 750 -23.58 9.53 19.06
CA VAL A 750 -22.76 8.54 19.79
C VAL A 750 -22.27 7.45 18.84
N LYS A 751 -23.17 6.84 18.09
CA LYS A 751 -22.85 5.74 17.18
C LYS A 751 -21.97 6.20 16.01
N LEU A 752 -22.26 7.37 15.42
CA LEU A 752 -21.44 7.95 14.34
C LEU A 752 -20.02 8.29 14.83
N THR A 753 -19.88 8.79 16.05
CA THR A 753 -18.57 9.05 16.66
C THR A 753 -17.77 7.76 16.82
N LYS A 754 -18.40 6.68 17.29
CA LYS A 754 -17.78 5.35 17.38
C LYS A 754 -17.34 4.83 16.00
N LEU A 755 -18.23 4.92 15.00
CA LEU A 755 -17.96 4.44 13.64
C LEU A 755 -16.81 5.20 12.94
N LEU A 756 -16.66 6.50 13.22
CA LEU A 756 -15.61 7.34 12.66
C LEU A 756 -14.30 7.31 13.46
N SER A 757 -14.30 6.72 14.65
CA SER A 757 -13.12 6.70 15.52
C SER A 757 -11.87 6.11 14.89
N PRO A 758 -11.92 5.04 14.06
CA PRO A 758 -10.73 4.57 13.37
C PRO A 758 -10.14 5.55 12.35
N ILE A 759 -10.97 6.41 11.76
CA ILE A 759 -10.58 7.35 10.69
C ILE A 759 -10.19 8.71 11.27
N LEU A 760 -11.10 9.37 11.97
CA LEU A 760 -10.93 10.71 12.55
C LEU A 760 -10.60 10.59 14.05
N VAL A 761 -9.45 9.99 14.34
CA VAL A 761 -9.07 9.58 15.71
C VAL A 761 -9.04 10.74 16.72
N HIS A 762 -8.60 11.92 16.29
CA HIS A 762 -8.53 13.10 17.17
C HIS A 762 -9.87 13.81 17.30
N THR A 763 -10.57 13.99 16.18
CA THR A 763 -11.87 14.68 16.16
C THR A 763 -12.93 13.91 16.92
N THR A 764 -12.97 12.59 16.79
CA THR A 764 -13.93 11.75 17.52
C THR A 764 -13.63 11.73 19.02
N GLU A 765 -12.39 11.79 19.41
CA GLU A 765 -11.99 11.93 20.82
C GLU A 765 -12.43 13.29 21.37
N GLU A 766 -12.29 14.35 20.59
CA GLU A 766 -12.80 15.67 20.95
C GLU A 766 -14.31 15.66 21.16
N VAL A 767 -15.08 15.07 20.21
CA VAL A 767 -16.55 14.94 20.33
C VAL A 767 -16.92 14.13 21.57
N TRP A 768 -16.20 13.02 21.83
CA TRP A 768 -16.48 12.11 22.94
C TRP A 768 -16.45 12.79 24.30
N LYS A 769 -15.56 13.75 24.51
CA LYS A 769 -15.48 14.53 25.76
C LYS A 769 -16.73 15.34 26.10
N TYR A 770 -17.59 15.60 25.09
CA TYR A 770 -18.85 16.31 25.27
C TYR A 770 -20.06 15.39 25.37
N LEU A 771 -19.86 14.08 25.25
CA LEU A 771 -20.89 13.05 25.42
C LEU A 771 -20.90 12.52 26.86
N LYS A 772 -22.05 11.95 27.25
CA LYS A 772 -22.26 11.41 28.60
C LYS A 772 -22.17 9.89 28.59
N GLU A 773 -21.06 9.39 28.03
CA GLU A 773 -20.80 7.96 27.90
C GLU A 773 -19.91 7.46 29.04
N GLU A 774 -19.92 6.15 29.29
CA GLU A 774 -19.20 5.54 30.41
C GLU A 774 -17.69 5.40 30.15
N GLU A 775 -17.30 5.12 28.92
CA GLU A 775 -15.90 5.00 28.55
C GLU A 775 -15.21 6.36 28.50
N ALA A 776 -14.04 6.45 29.15
CA ALA A 776 -13.28 7.69 29.21
C ALA A 776 -12.80 8.15 27.82
N TYR A 777 -12.55 7.21 26.90
CA TYR A 777 -12.06 7.45 25.55
C TYR A 777 -12.90 6.68 24.54
N VAL A 778 -13.23 7.30 23.39
CA VAL A 778 -13.97 6.61 22.32
C VAL A 778 -13.25 5.38 21.79
N GLN A 779 -11.92 5.38 21.83
CA GLN A 779 -11.09 4.24 21.41
C GLN A 779 -11.25 3.00 22.30
N LEU A 780 -11.80 3.15 23.49
CA LEU A 780 -12.16 2.04 24.39
C LEU A 780 -13.59 1.53 24.16
N ALA A 781 -14.41 2.27 23.41
CA ALA A 781 -15.76 1.85 23.08
C ALA A 781 -15.79 0.72 22.03
N GLU A 782 -16.85 -0.08 22.05
CA GLU A 782 -17.13 -1.04 20.99
C GLU A 782 -17.94 -0.39 19.88
N PHE A 783 -17.81 -0.90 18.66
CA PHE A 783 -18.69 -0.48 17.55
C PHE A 783 -20.16 -0.73 17.90
N PRO A 784 -21.07 0.16 17.45
CA PRO A 784 -22.49 -0.01 17.68
C PRO A 784 -22.99 -1.29 16.99
N GLU A 785 -23.83 -2.04 17.70
CA GLU A 785 -24.51 -3.19 17.11
C GLU A 785 -25.60 -2.72 16.13
N VAL A 786 -25.88 -3.58 15.14
CA VAL A 786 -27.00 -3.36 14.23
C VAL A 786 -28.28 -3.69 14.98
N THR A 787 -29.19 -2.72 15.07
CA THR A 787 -30.48 -2.88 15.73
C THR A 787 -31.54 -3.28 14.71
N HIS A 788 -32.29 -4.33 14.97
CA HIS A 788 -33.44 -4.71 14.15
C HIS A 788 -34.72 -4.12 14.73
N TYR A 789 -35.37 -3.27 13.96
CA TYR A 789 -36.61 -2.61 14.33
C TYR A 789 -37.79 -3.35 13.71
N GLU A 790 -38.91 -3.48 14.48
CA GLU A 790 -40.11 -4.10 13.95
C GLU A 790 -40.70 -3.24 12.81
N GLY A 791 -40.97 -3.87 11.67
CA GLY A 791 -41.54 -3.19 10.50
C GLY A 791 -40.58 -2.26 9.73
N GLU A 792 -39.28 -2.38 9.91
CA GLU A 792 -38.26 -1.50 9.29
C GLU A 792 -38.38 -1.42 7.76
N GLU A 793 -38.69 -2.52 7.07
CA GLU A 793 -38.91 -2.52 5.63
C GLU A 793 -40.12 -1.65 5.20
N ALA A 794 -41.22 -1.76 5.96
CA ALA A 794 -42.41 -0.97 5.70
C ALA A 794 -42.17 0.53 5.98
N ILE A 795 -41.39 0.85 7.02
CA ILE A 795 -40.97 2.22 7.34
C ILE A 795 -40.16 2.79 6.17
N LEU A 796 -39.16 2.07 5.71
CA LEU A 796 -38.30 2.52 4.59
C LEU A 796 -39.08 2.69 3.29
N ALA A 797 -39.93 1.76 2.95
CA ALA A 797 -40.79 1.83 1.76
C ALA A 797 -41.73 3.06 1.80
N ARG A 798 -42.39 3.29 2.94
CA ARG A 798 -43.25 4.47 3.15
C ARG A 798 -42.52 5.78 2.92
N TRP A 799 -41.34 5.92 3.51
CA TRP A 799 -40.56 7.14 3.40
C TRP A 799 -39.93 7.32 2.04
N ALA A 800 -39.61 6.23 1.32
CA ALA A 800 -39.14 6.29 -0.08
C ALA A 800 -40.22 6.92 -0.98
N GLU A 801 -41.52 6.56 -0.80
CA GLU A 801 -42.62 7.17 -1.52
C GLU A 801 -42.84 8.65 -1.11
N PHE A 802 -42.73 8.96 0.18
CA PHE A 802 -42.79 10.33 0.64
C PHE A 802 -41.71 11.24 0.02
N PHE A 803 -40.48 10.74 -0.12
CA PHE A 803 -39.40 11.52 -0.75
C PHE A 803 -39.66 11.84 -2.23
N LYS A 804 -40.43 11.03 -2.96
CA LYS A 804 -40.87 11.36 -4.32
C LYS A 804 -41.79 12.60 -4.30
N VAL A 805 -42.74 12.62 -3.38
CA VAL A 805 -43.63 13.76 -3.15
C VAL A 805 -42.83 15.00 -2.73
N ARG A 806 -41.93 14.84 -1.76
CA ARG A 806 -41.08 15.91 -1.26
C ARG A 806 -40.19 16.50 -2.38
N ASN A 807 -39.61 15.67 -3.23
CA ASN A 807 -38.80 16.15 -4.33
C ASN A 807 -39.59 16.99 -5.33
N THR A 808 -40.83 16.63 -5.62
CA THR A 808 -41.73 17.45 -6.45
C THR A 808 -42.06 18.78 -5.79
N ALA A 809 -42.33 18.78 -4.48
CA ALA A 809 -42.56 20.01 -3.71
C ALA A 809 -41.33 20.92 -3.65
N LEU A 810 -40.12 20.35 -3.43
CA LEU A 810 -38.89 21.13 -3.45
C LEU A 810 -38.59 21.75 -4.80
N LYS A 811 -38.87 21.02 -5.91
CA LYS A 811 -38.77 21.56 -7.26
C LYS A 811 -39.72 22.76 -7.46
N ALA A 812 -40.97 22.64 -7.06
CA ALA A 812 -41.94 23.71 -7.13
C ALA A 812 -41.54 24.95 -6.30
N LEU A 813 -40.98 24.72 -5.10
CA LEU A 813 -40.42 25.78 -4.24
C LEU A 813 -39.21 26.47 -4.89
N GLU A 814 -38.37 25.73 -5.59
CA GLU A 814 -37.23 26.30 -6.30
C GLU A 814 -37.66 27.13 -7.49
N GLU A 815 -38.62 26.65 -8.28
CA GLU A 815 -39.24 27.42 -9.38
C GLU A 815 -39.84 28.71 -8.85
N ALA A 816 -40.62 28.66 -7.78
CA ALA A 816 -41.22 29.85 -7.14
C ALA A 816 -40.16 30.86 -6.63
N ARG A 817 -39.01 30.41 -6.14
CA ARG A 817 -37.90 31.30 -5.75
C ARG A 817 -37.25 31.95 -6.96
N ASN A 818 -37.03 31.18 -8.05
CA ASN A 818 -36.45 31.69 -9.29
C ASN A 818 -37.34 32.76 -9.92
N GLU A 819 -38.68 32.58 -9.85
CA GLU A 819 -39.68 33.53 -10.31
C GLU A 819 -39.88 34.71 -9.32
N LYS A 820 -39.19 34.70 -8.14
CA LYS A 820 -39.30 35.70 -7.07
C LYS A 820 -40.67 35.79 -6.44
N LEU A 821 -41.46 34.73 -6.52
CA LEU A 821 -42.74 34.63 -5.83
C LEU A 821 -42.53 34.52 -4.32
N ILE A 822 -41.48 33.84 -3.90
CA ILE A 822 -41.05 33.74 -2.52
C ILE A 822 -39.54 34.00 -2.41
N GLY A 823 -39.06 34.50 -1.29
CA GLY A 823 -37.63 34.63 -0.96
C GLY A 823 -37.10 33.44 -0.16
N LYS A 824 -37.91 32.91 0.73
CA LYS A 824 -37.61 31.76 1.60
C LYS A 824 -38.77 30.79 1.64
N ASN A 825 -38.49 29.50 1.89
CA ASN A 825 -39.55 28.47 1.98
C ASN A 825 -40.62 28.81 3.04
N PHE A 826 -40.26 29.45 4.15
CA PHE A 826 -41.21 29.88 5.17
C PHE A 826 -42.20 31.01 4.71
N GLU A 827 -41.99 31.61 3.55
CA GLU A 827 -42.94 32.52 2.91
C GLU A 827 -43.96 31.79 2.04
N ALA A 828 -43.85 30.47 1.89
CA ALA A 828 -44.67 29.68 0.99
C ALA A 828 -45.89 29.07 1.67
N LYS A 829 -46.98 29.04 0.92
CA LYS A 829 -48.09 28.12 1.00
C LYS A 829 -47.94 27.09 -0.11
N VAL A 830 -47.90 25.80 0.23
CA VAL A 830 -47.87 24.71 -0.71
C VAL A 830 -49.23 24.03 -0.77
N THR A 831 -49.76 23.83 -1.98
CA THR A 831 -50.99 23.09 -2.20
C THR A 831 -50.63 21.80 -2.98
N LEU A 832 -50.96 20.65 -2.42
CA LEU A 832 -50.79 19.35 -3.03
C LEU A 832 -52.09 18.87 -3.66
N TYR A 833 -52.00 18.35 -4.88
CA TYR A 833 -53.12 17.72 -5.59
C TYR A 833 -52.74 16.23 -5.77
N PRO A 834 -53.08 15.40 -4.76
CA PRO A 834 -52.61 14.02 -4.71
C PRO A 834 -53.52 13.04 -5.44
N THR A 835 -52.98 11.89 -5.83
CA THR A 835 -53.78 10.65 -6.02
C THR A 835 -54.26 10.12 -4.67
N GLN A 836 -55.18 9.12 -4.68
CA GLN A 836 -55.62 8.48 -3.47
C GLN A 836 -54.43 7.85 -2.70
N GLU A 837 -53.52 7.20 -3.40
CA GLU A 837 -52.36 6.55 -2.78
C GLU A 837 -51.45 7.54 -2.07
N VAL A 838 -51.21 8.71 -2.66
CA VAL A 838 -50.40 9.76 -2.05
C VAL A 838 -51.15 10.43 -0.87
N ALA A 839 -52.48 10.61 -0.97
CA ALA A 839 -53.26 11.15 0.15
C ALA A 839 -53.20 10.20 1.37
N ASP A 840 -53.42 8.89 1.15
CA ASP A 840 -53.30 7.86 2.19
C ASP A 840 -51.89 7.79 2.80
N LEU A 841 -50.84 7.94 1.95
CA LEU A 841 -49.43 8.03 2.37
C LEU A 841 -49.26 9.23 3.35
N LEU A 842 -49.68 10.44 2.96
CA LEU A 842 -49.49 11.63 3.78
C LEU A 842 -50.21 11.51 5.14
N ASP A 843 -51.41 10.97 5.16
CA ASP A 843 -52.16 10.70 6.40
C ASP A 843 -51.42 9.67 7.29
N SER A 844 -50.77 8.68 6.68
CA SER A 844 -50.03 7.61 7.42
C SER A 844 -48.74 8.11 8.09
N LEU A 845 -48.20 9.30 7.70
CA LEU A 845 -46.95 9.82 8.26
C LEU A 845 -47.10 10.27 9.72
N GLN A 846 -48.32 10.64 10.18
CA GLN A 846 -48.58 11.10 11.56
C GLN A 846 -47.62 12.21 12.01
N THR A 847 -47.15 13.01 11.08
CA THR A 847 -46.23 14.13 11.27
C THR A 847 -46.74 15.30 10.46
N ASP A 848 -46.57 16.53 10.97
CA ASP A 848 -46.94 17.75 10.23
C ASP A 848 -46.10 17.84 8.92
N VAL A 849 -46.76 17.62 7.79
CA VAL A 849 -46.10 17.62 6.47
C VAL A 849 -45.59 19.01 6.10
N ALA A 850 -46.22 20.09 6.62
CA ALA A 850 -45.70 21.44 6.44
C ALA A 850 -44.31 21.62 7.07
N GLN A 851 -44.08 21.03 8.24
CA GLN A 851 -42.75 20.99 8.87
C GLN A 851 -41.76 20.19 8.01
N LEU A 852 -42.18 19.06 7.43
CA LEU A 852 -41.30 18.20 6.60
C LEU A 852 -40.90 18.90 5.29
N PHE A 853 -41.71 19.83 4.79
CA PHE A 853 -41.36 20.66 3.62
C PHE A 853 -40.72 22.00 4.03
N ILE A 854 -40.71 22.30 5.34
CA ILE A 854 -40.17 23.55 5.89
C ILE A 854 -40.91 24.77 5.30
N VAL A 855 -42.23 24.69 5.24
CA VAL A 855 -43.11 25.74 4.74
C VAL A 855 -44.07 26.22 5.83
N SER A 856 -44.56 27.42 5.69
CA SER A 856 -45.50 28.02 6.69
C SER A 856 -46.89 27.42 6.62
N GLN A 857 -47.36 27.07 5.40
CA GLN A 857 -48.72 26.56 5.17
C GLN A 857 -48.67 25.42 4.16
N LEU A 858 -49.49 24.41 4.43
CA LEU A 858 -49.75 23.30 3.53
C LEU A 858 -51.24 23.05 3.42
N GLU A 859 -51.69 22.84 2.22
CA GLU A 859 -53.03 22.40 1.89
C GLU A 859 -52.98 21.13 1.06
N VAL A 860 -53.78 20.15 1.40
CA VAL A 860 -53.95 18.94 0.59
C VAL A 860 -55.33 18.99 -0.04
N ALA A 861 -55.40 19.19 -1.34
CA ALA A 861 -56.66 19.27 -2.07
C ALA A 861 -57.37 17.89 -2.04
N PRO A 862 -58.73 17.90 -2.03
CA PRO A 862 -59.46 16.63 -2.10
C PRO A 862 -59.09 15.82 -3.32
N VAL A 863 -58.97 14.51 -3.16
CA VAL A 863 -58.61 13.60 -4.26
C VAL A 863 -59.58 13.78 -5.42
N GLY A 864 -59.02 13.87 -6.64
CA GLY A 864 -59.79 14.10 -7.86
C GLY A 864 -59.98 15.59 -8.22
N THR A 865 -59.48 16.52 -7.38
CA THR A 865 -59.45 17.94 -7.72
C THR A 865 -58.43 18.15 -8.87
N ALA A 866 -58.85 18.83 -9.93
CA ALA A 866 -57.96 19.16 -11.04
C ALA A 866 -56.89 20.14 -10.61
N ALA A 867 -55.60 19.83 -10.82
CA ALA A 867 -54.53 20.75 -10.58
C ALA A 867 -54.54 21.90 -11.60
N PRO A 868 -54.21 23.14 -11.19
CA PRO A 868 -54.01 24.26 -12.12
C PRO A 868 -52.92 23.96 -13.18
N GLU A 869 -53.00 24.72 -14.30
CA GLU A 869 -52.06 24.55 -15.42
C GLU A 869 -50.58 24.84 -15.04
N ASN A 870 -50.39 25.71 -14.07
CA ASN A 870 -49.07 26.08 -13.52
C ASN A 870 -48.56 25.14 -12.45
N ALA A 871 -49.23 24.04 -12.15
CA ALA A 871 -48.80 23.07 -11.17
C ALA A 871 -47.58 22.29 -11.65
N VAL A 872 -46.57 22.15 -10.78
CA VAL A 872 -45.40 21.28 -11.06
C VAL A 872 -45.85 19.83 -10.91
N GLN A 873 -45.68 19.06 -11.96
CA GLN A 873 -46.09 17.66 -12.04
C GLN A 873 -45.05 16.73 -11.43
N GLY A 874 -45.49 15.75 -10.65
CA GLY A 874 -44.71 14.67 -10.08
C GLY A 874 -45.44 13.33 -10.15
N GLU A 875 -44.80 12.26 -9.66
CA GLU A 875 -45.38 10.94 -9.56
C GLU A 875 -46.49 10.94 -8.47
N GLY A 876 -47.75 10.81 -8.90
CA GLY A 876 -48.89 10.75 -8.01
C GLY A 876 -49.29 12.09 -7.33
N VAL A 877 -48.62 13.19 -7.66
CA VAL A 877 -48.92 14.49 -7.05
C VAL A 877 -48.59 15.64 -7.99
N SER A 878 -49.45 16.68 -8.00
CA SER A 878 -49.13 17.97 -8.60
C SER A 878 -49.00 19.01 -7.48
N VAL A 879 -48.09 19.96 -7.61
CA VAL A 879 -47.76 20.92 -6.57
C VAL A 879 -47.90 22.35 -7.07
N VAL A 880 -48.58 23.17 -6.30
CA VAL A 880 -48.65 24.62 -6.53
C VAL A 880 -48.06 25.34 -5.33
N VAL A 881 -47.27 26.37 -5.59
CA VAL A 881 -46.68 27.22 -4.58
C VAL A 881 -47.26 28.64 -4.70
N GLU A 882 -47.74 29.18 -3.60
CA GLU A 882 -48.20 30.55 -3.46
C GLU A 882 -47.50 31.24 -2.31
N HIS A 883 -47.60 32.55 -2.21
CA HIS A 883 -47.17 33.27 -1.00
C HIS A 883 -48.11 32.92 0.16
N ALA A 884 -47.51 32.60 1.33
CA ALA A 884 -48.29 32.30 2.52
C ALA A 884 -49.13 33.50 3.00
N GLN A 885 -50.32 33.23 3.52
CA GLN A 885 -51.24 34.25 3.99
C GLN A 885 -51.10 34.53 5.50
N GLY A 886 -51.28 35.80 5.91
CA GLY A 886 -51.14 36.19 7.32
C GLY A 886 -49.84 36.95 7.60
N GLU A 887 -49.48 37.04 8.88
CA GLU A 887 -48.30 37.78 9.36
C GLU A 887 -47.23 36.81 9.87
N THR A 888 -45.99 37.27 9.92
CA THR A 888 -44.86 36.47 10.41
C THR A 888 -44.86 36.40 11.94
N CYS A 889 -44.92 35.18 12.49
CA CYS A 889 -44.73 34.96 13.93
C CYS A 889 -43.32 35.37 14.36
N GLN A 890 -43.23 36.22 15.37
CA GLN A 890 -41.91 36.72 15.83
C GLN A 890 -41.05 35.66 16.48
N ARG A 891 -41.64 34.56 16.97
CA ARG A 891 -40.88 33.46 17.63
C ARG A 891 -40.42 32.39 16.64
N CYS A 892 -41.36 31.74 15.92
CA CYS A 892 -41.02 30.63 15.01
C CYS A 892 -40.76 31.08 13.57
N ARG A 893 -41.03 32.34 13.22
CA ARG A 893 -40.85 32.93 11.89
C ARG A 893 -41.76 32.37 10.79
N ALA A 894 -42.68 31.47 11.11
CA ALA A 894 -43.70 31.02 10.15
C ALA A 894 -44.74 32.12 9.90
N VAL A 895 -45.24 32.20 8.66
CA VAL A 895 -46.35 33.09 8.28
C VAL A 895 -47.66 32.38 8.59
N LYS A 896 -48.47 32.94 9.49
CA LYS A 896 -49.70 32.32 9.96
C LYS A 896 -50.85 33.36 10.04
N VAL A 897 -52.05 32.93 9.68
CA VAL A 897 -53.23 33.79 9.64
C VAL A 897 -53.70 34.22 11.03
N GLU A 898 -53.41 33.44 12.06
CA GLU A 898 -53.76 33.76 13.45
C GLU A 898 -52.88 34.83 14.13
N VAL A 899 -51.71 35.13 13.52
CA VAL A 899 -50.84 36.24 14.01
C VAL A 899 -51.56 37.55 13.82
N GLY A 900 -51.65 38.34 14.90
CA GLY A 900 -52.43 39.53 14.93
C GLY A 900 -53.88 39.37 15.49
N THR A 901 -54.30 38.10 15.71
CA THR A 901 -55.69 37.83 16.21
C THR A 901 -55.77 37.52 17.71
N LEU A 902 -54.62 37.23 18.33
CA LEU A 902 -54.58 36.89 19.76
C LEU A 902 -54.31 38.15 20.57
N GLU A 903 -55.30 38.56 21.37
CA GLU A 903 -55.29 39.84 22.12
C GLU A 903 -54.10 40.01 23.07
N ASP A 904 -53.68 38.91 23.74
CA ASP A 904 -52.55 38.85 24.71
C ASP A 904 -51.23 38.48 24.10
N ALA A 905 -51.23 38.02 22.86
CA ALA A 905 -50.01 37.57 22.12
C ALA A 905 -50.13 37.93 20.64
N PRO A 906 -50.29 39.23 20.27
CA PRO A 906 -50.59 39.61 18.88
C PRO A 906 -49.46 39.32 17.87
N THR A 907 -48.22 39.15 18.31
CA THR A 907 -47.09 38.88 17.44
C THR A 907 -46.79 37.40 17.27
N LEU A 908 -47.57 36.53 17.89
CA LEU A 908 -47.33 35.06 17.91
C LEU A 908 -48.42 34.29 17.20
N CYS A 909 -48.04 33.16 16.62
CA CYS A 909 -48.98 32.14 16.18
C CYS A 909 -49.51 31.34 17.38
N GLY A 910 -50.59 30.57 17.19
CA GLY A 910 -51.26 29.85 18.27
C GLY A 910 -50.33 28.89 19.02
N ARG A 911 -49.47 28.10 18.30
CA ARG A 911 -48.48 27.21 18.91
C ARG A 911 -47.49 27.97 19.80
N CYS A 912 -46.93 29.06 19.30
CA CYS A 912 -45.97 29.84 20.08
C CYS A 912 -46.61 30.57 21.25
N ALA A 913 -47.85 31.10 21.10
CA ALA A 913 -48.59 31.74 22.17
C ALA A 913 -48.86 30.78 23.34
N THR A 914 -49.26 29.54 23.05
CA THR A 914 -49.43 28.48 24.07
C THR A 914 -48.17 28.26 24.87
N ILE A 915 -47.03 28.05 24.21
CA ILE A 915 -45.74 27.78 24.86
C ILE A 915 -45.29 29.00 25.70
N VAL A 916 -45.42 30.21 25.15
CA VAL A 916 -44.98 31.44 25.85
C VAL A 916 -45.86 31.71 27.06
N ARG A 917 -47.19 31.54 26.96
CA ARG A 917 -48.12 31.71 28.11
C ARG A 917 -47.78 30.78 29.28
N GLU A 918 -47.48 29.55 28.98
CA GLU A 918 -47.24 28.52 29.99
C GLU A 918 -45.84 28.61 30.62
N PHE A 919 -44.80 28.83 29.81
CA PHE A 919 -43.42 28.70 30.26
C PHE A 919 -42.63 29.99 30.33
N TYR A 920 -43.10 31.08 29.65
CA TYR A 920 -42.37 32.34 29.52
C TYR A 920 -43.34 33.55 29.58
N PRO A 921 -44.29 33.61 30.54
CA PRO A 921 -45.32 34.64 30.53
C PRO A 921 -44.75 36.08 30.61
N GLU A 922 -43.58 36.26 31.19
CA GLU A 922 -42.89 37.55 31.24
C GLU A 922 -42.45 38.05 29.85
N ALA A 923 -42.34 37.18 28.85
CA ALA A 923 -41.99 37.57 27.49
C ALA A 923 -43.18 38.22 26.73
N LEU A 924 -44.44 38.04 27.19
CA LEU A 924 -45.63 38.70 26.65
C LEU A 924 -45.70 40.17 27.05
N ASN A 925 -45.05 40.51 28.16
CA ASN A 925 -45.06 41.85 28.72
C ASN A 925 -43.79 42.66 28.43
N GLY A 926 -42.88 42.09 27.70
CA GLY A 926 -41.61 42.71 27.31
C GLY A 926 -41.79 43.72 26.20
N GLU A 927 -41.30 44.96 26.42
CA GLU A 927 -41.32 46.02 25.41
C GLU A 927 -40.47 45.55 24.17
N GLU A 928 -40.98 45.79 22.95
CA GLU A 928 -40.30 45.66 21.70
C GLU A 928 -39.11 46.66 21.63
N GLU A 929 -37.85 46.14 21.55
CA GLU A 929 -36.74 46.86 20.95
C GLU A 929 -36.18 46.07 19.79
#